data_2bab2db44b42f92c981cfae82f207705
#
_entry.id   2bab2db44b42f92c981cfae82f207705
#
_cell.length_a   1.000
_cell.length_b   1.000
_cell.length_c   1.000
_cell.angle_alpha   90.00
_cell.angle_beta   90.00
_cell.angle_gamma   90.00
#
_symmetry.space_group_name_H-M   'P 1'
#
loop_
_entity.id
_entity.type
_entity.pdbx_description
1 polymer ?
#
loop_
_entity_poly.entity_id
_entity_poly.type
_entity_poly.pdbx_seq_one_letter_code
_entity_poly.pdbx_strand_id
1 'polypeptide(L)'
;MDTKIDFKDPAYYENRELSWIKFDQRVLSESRDKSIPLLERLKFVSITSSNLDEFFMVRVASLKDMVHAKYKKRDIAGMTATEQLSAINKQARELVNIQYSTFSRSLMPLLRKEGIYLLDAHEDLNEEQARFVDRYFMENVYPVLTPMAVDASRPFPLIRNKTLNIAALLTGKKTEDETVFATVQVPSVLPRLVQIPSEGETKSFILLEQIIERNIGILFSNYKVLCAYPYRIMRNADLTIDEDEASDLLKEIENKLKMRQWGEVIRLEIEEKVDKKLLKFLKTELKVSDEDIFQIAGPIDLTFFMKMYGIDGYDHLRYKPYTPQQVPEITPGSDIFAAIRKGDIFLHHPYETFDPVVDFIRQASKDPDVLAIKQTLYRVSGNSPIISSLAQAAENGKQVSVLVELKARFDEEHNIVWAKKLEQAGCHVIYGLVGLKTHSKIALVVRREEDGIRRYVHLGTGNYNDSTAKLYTDCGIFTCKESIGEDATAVFNMLSGYSEPLAWNELVLAPYWLRDKFLRLIGRETKNARQGREARIVAKMNSLCDPGIIAALYEASASGVKIDLIVRGICCLRVGIPGVSENISVRSIVGNFLEHSRIFYFYNDGNPEVFMGSADWMPRNLDRRVEIVFPVIEEKLKEKALHILHVELEDNVKARVMQPDGTYEKLDKRGKVLINSQEQFCAEAKAAVPDQNPGNNQRLFIPAEPAE
;
A
#
# COMPACT_ATOMS: atom_id res chain seq x y z
N MET A 1 -20.70 -13.90 42.37
CA MET A 1 -20.48 -14.77 41.17
C MET A 1 -19.61 -13.97 40.23
N ASP A 2 -18.34 -14.28 40.19
CA ASP A 2 -17.44 -13.68 39.17
C ASP A 2 -17.88 -14.22 37.82
N THR A 3 -18.62 -13.39 37.06
CA THR A 3 -18.95 -13.70 35.66
C THR A 3 -17.62 -13.74 34.90
N LYS A 4 -17.18 -14.93 34.51
CA LYS A 4 -15.99 -15.13 33.69
C LYS A 4 -16.14 -14.27 32.42
N ILE A 5 -15.28 -13.29 32.23
CA ILE A 5 -15.29 -12.41 31.07
C ILE A 5 -15.07 -13.24 29.80
N ASP A 6 -15.95 -13.12 28.83
CA ASP A 6 -15.72 -13.67 27.50
C ASP A 6 -14.99 -12.64 26.62
N PHE A 7 -13.69 -12.78 26.50
CA PHE A 7 -12.85 -11.90 25.68
C PHE A 7 -13.13 -11.97 24.18
N LYS A 8 -14.04 -12.84 23.75
CA LYS A 8 -14.52 -12.96 22.36
C LYS A 8 -15.88 -12.29 22.13
N ASP A 9 -16.43 -11.59 23.14
CA ASP A 9 -17.69 -10.85 22.98
C ASP A 9 -17.55 -9.82 21.83
N PRO A 10 -18.40 -9.87 20.80
CA PRO A 10 -18.36 -8.92 19.69
C PRO A 10 -18.41 -7.44 20.09
N ALA A 11 -18.96 -7.11 21.26
CA ALA A 11 -18.99 -5.75 21.79
C ALA A 11 -17.60 -5.16 22.06
N TYR A 12 -16.60 -5.99 22.23
CA TYR A 12 -15.21 -5.57 22.46
C TYR A 12 -14.44 -5.33 21.17
N TYR A 13 -15.05 -5.55 20.02
CA TYR A 13 -14.36 -5.47 18.73
C TYR A 13 -14.90 -4.36 17.84
N GLU A 14 -14.03 -3.81 17.00
CA GLU A 14 -14.37 -2.91 15.91
C GLU A 14 -14.51 -3.71 14.61
N ASN A 15 -15.51 -3.34 13.78
CA ASN A 15 -15.61 -3.92 12.44
C ASN A 15 -14.37 -3.54 11.60
N ARG A 16 -13.84 -4.50 10.88
CA ARG A 16 -12.61 -4.36 10.10
C ARG A 16 -12.69 -3.28 9.02
N GLU A 17 -13.82 -3.20 8.31
CA GLU A 17 -14.00 -2.27 7.19
C GLU A 17 -14.25 -0.84 7.70
N LEU A 18 -14.96 -0.68 8.80
CA LEU A 18 -15.13 0.62 9.43
C LEU A 18 -13.83 1.14 10.02
N SER A 19 -13.03 0.27 10.63
CA SER A 19 -11.68 0.61 11.07
C SER A 19 -10.79 1.05 9.89
N TRP A 20 -10.94 0.43 8.70
CA TRP A 20 -10.22 0.84 7.50
C TRP A 20 -10.64 2.25 7.04
N ILE A 21 -11.92 2.59 7.06
CA ILE A 21 -12.38 3.95 6.72
C ILE A 21 -11.81 4.97 7.70
N LYS A 22 -11.78 4.66 9.01
CA LYS A 22 -11.13 5.52 10.02
C LYS A 22 -9.62 5.68 9.75
N PHE A 23 -8.96 4.67 9.20
CA PHE A 23 -7.56 4.81 8.74
C PHE A 23 -7.46 5.81 7.58
N ASP A 24 -8.30 5.69 6.56
CA ASP A 24 -8.26 6.60 5.41
C ASP A 24 -8.67 8.04 5.81
N GLN A 25 -9.52 8.20 6.83
CA GLN A 25 -9.78 9.50 7.47
C GLN A 25 -8.50 10.09 8.09
N ARG A 26 -7.64 9.27 8.72
CA ARG A 26 -6.34 9.73 9.25
C ARG A 26 -5.40 10.17 8.11
N VAL A 27 -5.38 9.46 7.00
CA VAL A 27 -4.63 9.84 5.79
C VAL A 27 -5.14 11.18 5.25
N LEU A 28 -6.46 11.33 5.06
CA LEU A 28 -7.06 12.58 4.60
C LEU A 28 -6.77 13.74 5.56
N SER A 29 -6.70 13.49 6.87
CA SER A 29 -6.46 14.54 7.85
C SER A 29 -5.09 15.21 7.73
N GLU A 30 -4.09 14.54 7.12
CA GLU A 30 -2.81 15.14 6.79
C GLU A 30 -2.96 16.27 5.74
N SER A 31 -3.91 16.14 4.81
CA SER A 31 -4.23 17.21 3.85
C SER A 31 -4.79 18.48 4.51
N ARG A 32 -5.29 18.38 5.74
CA ARG A 32 -5.89 19.47 6.51
C ARG A 32 -4.92 20.07 7.53
N ASP A 33 -3.76 19.49 7.72
CA ASP A 33 -2.74 19.99 8.63
C ASP A 33 -1.96 21.14 7.97
N LYS A 34 -2.08 22.34 8.52
CA LYS A 34 -1.43 23.55 7.99
C LYS A 34 0.09 23.55 8.14
N SER A 35 0.65 22.70 8.99
CA SER A 35 2.10 22.56 9.15
C SER A 35 2.75 21.78 7.99
N ILE A 36 1.94 21.10 7.15
CA ILE A 36 2.39 20.34 6.01
C ILE A 36 2.45 21.23 4.76
N PRO A 37 3.51 21.18 3.95
CA PRO A 37 3.63 21.93 2.70
C PRO A 37 2.45 21.66 1.76
N LEU A 38 2.04 22.67 1.00
CA LEU A 38 0.77 22.67 0.27
C LEU A 38 0.66 21.53 -0.76
N LEU A 39 1.71 21.27 -1.53
CA LEU A 39 1.68 20.18 -2.53
C LEU A 39 1.68 18.79 -1.87
N GLU A 40 2.28 18.63 -0.69
CA GLU A 40 2.15 17.38 0.08
C GLU A 40 0.70 17.15 0.54
N ARG A 41 -0.01 18.21 0.91
CA ARG A 41 -1.44 18.14 1.28
C ARG A 41 -2.29 17.66 0.11
N LEU A 42 -2.01 18.10 -1.13
CA LEU A 42 -2.64 17.58 -2.35
C LEU A 42 -2.37 16.10 -2.56
N LYS A 43 -1.13 15.67 -2.31
CA LYS A 43 -0.74 14.26 -2.41
C LYS A 43 -1.59 13.37 -1.49
N PHE A 44 -1.85 13.81 -0.25
CA PHE A 44 -2.70 13.06 0.67
C PHE A 44 -4.16 12.97 0.20
N VAL A 45 -4.72 14.00 -0.44
CA VAL A 45 -6.04 13.92 -1.08
C VAL A 45 -6.06 12.88 -2.19
N SER A 46 -5.01 12.85 -3.03
CA SER A 46 -4.88 11.85 -4.09
C SER A 46 -4.75 10.42 -3.55
N ILE A 47 -3.96 10.23 -2.48
CA ILE A 47 -3.81 8.94 -1.80
C ILE A 47 -5.14 8.45 -1.25
N THR A 48 -5.92 9.32 -0.59
CA THR A 48 -7.27 9.00 -0.08
C THR A 48 -8.18 8.52 -1.22
N SER A 49 -8.17 9.19 -2.39
CA SER A 49 -8.96 8.75 -3.55
C SER A 49 -8.54 7.36 -4.04
N SER A 50 -7.24 7.13 -4.17
CA SER A 50 -6.70 5.84 -4.63
C SER A 50 -7.01 4.71 -3.64
N ASN A 51 -6.93 4.98 -2.35
CA ASN A 51 -7.27 4.03 -1.29
C ASN A 51 -8.76 3.66 -1.34
N LEU A 52 -9.64 4.65 -1.48
CA LEU A 52 -11.08 4.42 -1.62
C LEU A 52 -11.42 3.57 -2.86
N ASP A 53 -10.77 3.83 -4.00
CA ASP A 53 -10.94 3.02 -5.20
C ASP A 53 -10.66 1.54 -4.92
N GLU A 54 -9.49 1.24 -4.32
CA GLU A 54 -9.14 -0.14 -3.98
C GLU A 54 -10.11 -0.75 -2.97
N PHE A 55 -10.51 0.00 -1.96
CA PHE A 55 -11.45 -0.45 -0.95
C PHE A 55 -12.80 -0.85 -1.57
N PHE A 56 -13.36 -0.03 -2.46
CA PHE A 56 -14.61 -0.35 -3.13
C PHE A 56 -14.47 -1.55 -4.06
N MET A 57 -13.47 -1.55 -4.93
CA MET A 57 -13.28 -2.61 -5.94
C MET A 57 -13.02 -3.99 -5.31
N VAL A 58 -12.56 -4.05 -4.08
CA VAL A 58 -12.15 -5.30 -3.43
C VAL A 58 -13.03 -5.62 -2.23
N ARG A 59 -13.12 -4.71 -1.25
CA ARG A 59 -13.77 -5.02 0.04
C ARG A 59 -15.27 -4.86 -0.03
N VAL A 60 -15.75 -3.75 -0.57
CA VAL A 60 -17.18 -3.54 -0.79
C VAL A 60 -17.70 -4.57 -1.79
N ALA A 61 -16.95 -4.85 -2.86
CA ALA A 61 -17.27 -5.89 -3.82
C ALA A 61 -17.46 -7.26 -3.15
N SER A 62 -16.49 -7.69 -2.35
CA SER A 62 -16.55 -8.97 -1.61
C SER A 62 -17.74 -9.04 -0.65
N LEU A 63 -18.11 -7.93 0.02
CA LEU A 63 -19.30 -7.89 0.87
C LEU A 63 -20.60 -7.98 0.05
N LYS A 64 -20.68 -7.37 -1.13
CA LYS A 64 -21.82 -7.52 -2.05
C LYS A 64 -21.97 -8.96 -2.52
N ASP A 65 -20.86 -9.62 -2.87
CA ASP A 65 -20.87 -11.04 -3.22
C ASP A 65 -21.41 -11.91 -2.07
N MET A 66 -21.04 -11.61 -0.82
CA MET A 66 -21.59 -12.29 0.36
C MET A 66 -23.09 -12.08 0.52
N VAL A 67 -23.60 -10.87 0.24
CA VAL A 67 -25.04 -10.58 0.28
C VAL A 67 -25.78 -11.34 -0.82
N HIS A 68 -25.25 -11.35 -2.04
CA HIS A 68 -25.82 -12.12 -3.17
C HIS A 68 -25.84 -13.62 -2.87
N ALA A 69 -24.79 -14.15 -2.23
CA ALA A 69 -24.73 -15.54 -1.77
C ALA A 69 -25.59 -15.82 -0.52
N LYS A 70 -26.32 -14.83 0.00
CA LYS A 70 -27.14 -14.94 1.22
C LYS A 70 -26.35 -15.43 2.45
N TYR A 71 -25.08 -15.03 2.55
CA TYR A 71 -24.20 -15.43 3.64
C TYR A 71 -24.61 -14.75 4.95
N LYS A 72 -24.87 -15.56 5.99
CA LYS A 72 -25.46 -15.09 7.26
C LYS A 72 -24.47 -14.97 8.42
N LYS A 73 -23.22 -15.45 8.24
CA LYS A 73 -22.24 -15.40 9.32
C LYS A 73 -21.90 -13.95 9.66
N ARG A 74 -21.88 -13.64 10.96
CA ARG A 74 -21.47 -12.33 11.48
C ARG A 74 -19.95 -12.24 11.52
N ASP A 75 -19.45 -11.02 11.39
CA ASP A 75 -18.02 -10.74 11.55
C ASP A 75 -17.61 -10.69 13.04
N ILE A 76 -16.34 -10.32 13.30
CA ILE A 76 -15.79 -10.24 14.66
C ILE A 76 -16.53 -9.21 15.54
N ALA A 77 -17.10 -8.16 14.96
CA ALA A 77 -17.91 -7.13 15.67
C ALA A 77 -19.40 -7.45 15.70
N GLY A 78 -19.81 -8.66 15.30
CA GLY A 78 -21.19 -9.11 15.31
C GLY A 78 -22.07 -8.60 14.17
N MET A 79 -21.50 -8.02 13.10
CA MET A 79 -22.23 -7.44 11.96
C MET A 79 -22.39 -8.45 10.82
N THR A 80 -23.58 -8.50 10.21
CA THR A 80 -23.83 -9.18 8.94
C THR A 80 -23.23 -8.39 7.75
N ALA A 81 -23.06 -9.00 6.58
CA ALA A 81 -22.57 -8.32 5.39
C ALA A 81 -23.47 -7.12 4.99
N THR A 82 -24.80 -7.24 5.14
CA THR A 82 -25.73 -6.14 4.87
C THR A 82 -25.57 -4.98 5.85
N GLU A 83 -25.46 -5.26 7.14
CA GLU A 83 -25.21 -4.24 8.17
C GLU A 83 -23.86 -3.53 7.94
N GLN A 84 -22.83 -4.27 7.55
CA GLN A 84 -21.53 -3.70 7.19
C GLN A 84 -21.63 -2.77 5.98
N LEU A 85 -22.29 -3.18 4.87
CA LEU A 85 -22.46 -2.35 3.68
C LEU A 85 -23.20 -1.04 3.99
N SER A 86 -24.26 -1.09 4.79
CA SER A 86 -25.00 0.11 5.20
C SER A 86 -24.12 1.08 6.00
N ALA A 87 -23.38 0.58 6.97
CA ALA A 87 -22.45 1.39 7.78
C ALA A 87 -21.29 1.96 6.96
N ILE A 88 -20.70 1.15 6.06
CA ILE A 88 -19.65 1.56 5.12
C ILE A 88 -20.15 2.70 4.24
N ASN A 89 -21.34 2.56 3.65
CA ASN A 89 -21.91 3.56 2.75
C ASN A 89 -22.03 4.92 3.44
N LYS A 90 -22.55 4.93 4.68
CA LYS A 90 -22.68 6.15 5.48
C LYS A 90 -21.30 6.80 5.71
N GLN A 91 -20.32 6.05 6.23
CA GLN A 91 -19.01 6.60 6.58
C GLN A 91 -18.18 6.97 5.34
N ALA A 92 -18.31 6.21 4.24
CA ALA A 92 -17.64 6.54 2.98
C ALA A 92 -18.16 7.84 2.37
N ARG A 93 -19.48 8.10 2.44
CA ARG A 93 -20.04 9.40 2.01
C ARG A 93 -19.54 10.56 2.86
N GLU A 94 -19.47 10.36 4.17
CA GLU A 94 -18.91 11.37 5.08
C GLU A 94 -17.43 11.67 4.73
N LEU A 95 -16.63 10.63 4.49
CA LEU A 95 -15.22 10.77 4.08
C LEU A 95 -15.10 11.53 2.75
N VAL A 96 -15.88 11.17 1.73
CA VAL A 96 -15.90 11.85 0.43
C VAL A 96 -16.30 13.31 0.57
N ASN A 97 -17.34 13.61 1.37
CA ASN A 97 -17.75 14.99 1.64
C ASN A 97 -16.63 15.82 2.30
N ILE A 98 -15.92 15.24 3.28
CA ILE A 98 -14.78 15.91 3.92
C ILE A 98 -13.66 16.11 2.90
N GLN A 99 -13.38 15.14 2.04
CA GLN A 99 -12.35 15.20 1.01
C GLN A 99 -12.62 16.34 0.03
N TYR A 100 -13.82 16.41 -0.54
CA TYR A 100 -14.21 17.47 -1.49
C TYR A 100 -14.34 18.84 -0.83
N SER A 101 -14.81 18.90 0.40
CA SER A 101 -14.78 20.15 1.18
C SER A 101 -13.35 20.63 1.44
N THR A 102 -12.41 19.74 1.72
CA THR A 102 -11.00 20.06 1.89
C THR A 102 -10.40 20.56 0.58
N PHE A 103 -10.70 19.89 -0.53
CA PHE A 103 -10.31 20.31 -1.86
C PHE A 103 -10.79 21.73 -2.16
N SER A 104 -12.11 21.96 -2.17
CA SER A 104 -12.70 23.21 -2.66
C SER A 104 -12.48 24.40 -1.73
N ARG A 105 -12.66 24.21 -0.41
CA ARG A 105 -12.66 25.30 0.57
C ARG A 105 -11.30 25.59 1.19
N SER A 106 -10.37 24.65 1.15
CA SER A 106 -9.05 24.82 1.77
C SER A 106 -7.92 24.86 0.74
N LEU A 107 -7.79 23.82 -0.10
CA LEU A 107 -6.62 23.67 -0.95
C LEU A 107 -6.66 24.57 -2.18
N MET A 108 -7.82 24.67 -2.86
CA MET A 108 -7.95 25.52 -4.05
C MET A 108 -7.65 27.00 -3.78
N PRO A 109 -8.18 27.63 -2.71
CA PRO A 109 -7.83 29.03 -2.40
C PRO A 109 -6.34 29.21 -2.07
N LEU A 110 -5.69 28.22 -1.46
CA LEU A 110 -4.25 28.27 -1.16
C LEU A 110 -3.40 28.14 -2.43
N LEU A 111 -3.77 27.24 -3.34
CA LEU A 111 -3.09 27.12 -4.64
C LEU A 111 -3.15 28.41 -5.43
N ARG A 112 -4.32 29.06 -5.48
CA ARG A 112 -4.50 30.36 -6.15
C ARG A 112 -3.58 31.47 -5.57
N LYS A 113 -3.36 31.45 -4.25
CA LYS A 113 -2.42 32.38 -3.59
C LYS A 113 -0.97 32.15 -4.02
N GLU A 114 -0.61 30.91 -4.30
CA GLU A 114 0.71 30.52 -4.82
C GLU A 114 0.83 30.66 -6.35
N GLY A 115 -0.18 31.24 -7.03
CA GLY A 115 -0.17 31.42 -8.48
C GLY A 115 -0.47 30.13 -9.28
N ILE A 116 -1.05 29.13 -8.64
CA ILE A 116 -1.49 27.88 -9.30
C ILE A 116 -3.01 27.92 -9.43
N TYR A 117 -3.52 27.94 -10.64
CA TYR A 117 -4.94 28.03 -10.96
C TYR A 117 -5.39 26.72 -11.62
N LEU A 118 -6.30 26.02 -11.00
CA LEU A 118 -7.10 24.97 -11.64
C LEU A 118 -8.48 25.60 -11.91
N LEU A 119 -8.91 25.62 -13.16
CA LEU A 119 -10.23 26.15 -13.51
C LEU A 119 -11.32 25.24 -12.97
N ASP A 120 -12.35 25.84 -12.39
CA ASP A 120 -13.49 25.12 -11.83
C ASP A 120 -14.43 24.64 -12.96
N ALA A 121 -14.59 25.43 -14.02
CA ALA A 121 -15.43 25.14 -15.17
C ALA A 121 -14.84 25.72 -16.47
N HIS A 122 -15.19 25.14 -17.61
CA HIS A 122 -14.75 25.64 -18.92
C HIS A 122 -15.35 26.99 -19.32
N GLU A 123 -16.42 27.42 -18.65
CA GLU A 123 -17.03 28.74 -18.79
C GLU A 123 -16.17 29.84 -18.20
N ASP A 124 -15.24 29.54 -17.30
CA ASP A 124 -14.33 30.50 -16.67
C ASP A 124 -13.13 30.86 -17.54
N LEU A 125 -13.00 30.24 -18.73
CA LEU A 125 -11.93 30.54 -19.68
C LEU A 125 -12.04 31.97 -20.24
N ASN A 126 -10.94 32.73 -20.22
CA ASN A 126 -10.84 33.96 -20.98
C ASN A 126 -10.72 33.66 -22.50
N GLU A 127 -10.77 34.70 -23.34
CA GLU A 127 -10.78 34.54 -24.80
C GLU A 127 -9.52 33.83 -25.35
N GLU A 128 -8.35 34.12 -24.76
CA GLU A 128 -7.09 33.51 -25.20
C GLU A 128 -7.05 32.03 -24.83
N GLN A 129 -7.41 31.74 -23.59
CA GLN A 129 -7.52 30.39 -23.08
C GLN A 129 -8.55 29.55 -23.84
N ALA A 130 -9.72 30.14 -24.14
CA ALA A 130 -10.76 29.53 -24.93
C ALA A 130 -10.26 29.14 -26.33
N ARG A 131 -9.59 30.08 -27.03
CA ARG A 131 -8.99 29.79 -28.36
C ARG A 131 -7.92 28.72 -28.29
N PHE A 132 -7.12 28.69 -27.22
CA PHE A 132 -6.12 27.63 -27.03
C PHE A 132 -6.80 26.27 -26.81
N VAL A 133 -7.79 26.21 -25.93
CA VAL A 133 -8.51 24.95 -25.58
C VAL A 133 -9.27 24.43 -26.81
N ASP A 134 -9.94 25.24 -27.59
CA ASP A 134 -10.67 24.83 -28.79
C ASP A 134 -9.71 24.30 -29.86
N ARG A 135 -8.55 24.93 -30.04
CA ARG A 135 -7.50 24.43 -30.93
C ARG A 135 -6.90 23.13 -30.41
N TYR A 136 -6.56 23.06 -29.12
CA TYR A 136 -6.03 21.85 -28.49
C TYR A 136 -7.00 20.67 -28.65
N PHE A 137 -8.31 20.94 -28.49
CA PHE A 137 -9.34 19.93 -28.72
C PHE A 137 -9.28 19.40 -30.16
N MET A 138 -9.28 20.26 -31.17
CA MET A 138 -9.29 19.83 -32.57
C MET A 138 -8.02 19.08 -32.99
N GLU A 139 -6.85 19.52 -32.49
CA GLU A 139 -5.55 18.97 -32.90
C GLU A 139 -5.16 17.70 -32.15
N ASN A 140 -5.49 17.60 -30.86
CA ASN A 140 -4.97 16.55 -29.98
C ASN A 140 -6.06 15.63 -29.41
N VAL A 141 -7.25 16.14 -29.14
CA VAL A 141 -8.29 15.40 -28.43
C VAL A 141 -9.29 14.75 -29.40
N TYR A 142 -9.84 15.53 -30.31
CA TYR A 142 -10.84 15.08 -31.27
C TYR A 142 -10.44 13.83 -32.08
N PRO A 143 -9.20 13.71 -32.60
CA PRO A 143 -8.80 12.53 -33.37
C PRO A 143 -8.74 11.24 -32.56
N VAL A 144 -8.69 11.31 -31.23
CA VAL A 144 -8.58 10.17 -30.33
C VAL A 144 -9.94 9.72 -29.78
N LEU A 145 -10.95 10.61 -29.86
CA LEU A 145 -12.28 10.33 -29.30
C LEU A 145 -13.13 9.42 -30.16
N THR A 146 -13.88 8.55 -29.51
CA THR A 146 -14.90 7.70 -30.14
C THR A 146 -16.23 7.91 -29.41
N PRO A 147 -17.07 8.85 -29.89
CA PRO A 147 -18.39 9.06 -29.31
C PRO A 147 -19.32 7.88 -29.64
N MET A 148 -20.14 7.48 -28.68
CA MET A 148 -21.08 6.37 -28.82
C MET A 148 -22.48 6.85 -28.45
N ALA A 149 -23.41 6.81 -29.40
CA ALA A 149 -24.82 7.04 -29.15
C ALA A 149 -25.52 5.70 -28.94
N VAL A 150 -26.49 5.66 -28.06
CA VAL A 150 -27.25 4.44 -27.69
C VAL A 150 -28.64 4.50 -28.31
N ASP A 151 -28.94 3.51 -29.15
CA ASP A 151 -30.25 3.33 -29.76
C ASP A 151 -30.56 1.83 -29.96
N ALA A 152 -31.64 1.51 -30.62
CA ALA A 152 -32.07 0.11 -30.88
C ALA A 152 -31.03 -0.74 -31.62
N SER A 153 -30.16 -0.12 -32.40
CA SER A 153 -29.07 -0.80 -33.17
C SER A 153 -27.72 -0.74 -32.49
N ARG A 154 -27.57 0.13 -31.50
CA ARG A 154 -26.34 0.40 -30.76
C ARG A 154 -26.65 0.32 -29.26
N PRO A 155 -26.48 -0.85 -28.61
CA PRO A 155 -26.76 -1.04 -27.20
C PRO A 155 -25.79 -0.21 -26.33
N PHE A 156 -26.13 -0.04 -25.06
CA PHE A 156 -25.29 0.64 -24.10
C PHE A 156 -23.88 0.04 -24.09
N PRO A 157 -22.83 0.87 -24.28
CA PRO A 157 -21.46 0.38 -24.40
C PRO A 157 -20.95 -0.17 -23.08
N LEU A 158 -20.05 -1.11 -23.18
CA LEU A 158 -19.39 -1.71 -22.04
C LEU A 158 -18.33 -0.76 -21.47
N ILE A 159 -18.69 -0.03 -20.43
CA ILE A 159 -17.80 0.93 -19.77
C ILE A 159 -16.74 0.17 -18.94
N ARG A 160 -15.47 0.49 -19.16
CA ARG A 160 -14.34 -0.13 -18.45
C ARG A 160 -14.22 0.36 -17.02
N ASN A 161 -13.67 -0.49 -16.15
CA ASN A 161 -13.41 -0.16 -14.76
C ASN A 161 -12.50 1.08 -14.63
N LYS A 162 -12.89 2.01 -13.76
CA LYS A 162 -12.15 3.26 -13.43
C LYS A 162 -11.99 4.27 -14.58
N THR A 163 -12.54 4.03 -15.75
CA THR A 163 -12.46 5.03 -16.83
C THR A 163 -13.39 6.20 -16.55
N LEU A 164 -12.88 7.41 -16.79
CA LEU A 164 -13.68 8.62 -16.78
C LEU A 164 -14.38 8.76 -18.14
N ASN A 165 -15.66 9.06 -18.12
CA ASN A 165 -16.49 9.19 -19.31
C ASN A 165 -17.37 10.45 -19.18
N ILE A 166 -17.84 10.96 -20.32
CA ILE A 166 -18.86 11.99 -20.35
C ILE A 166 -20.13 11.37 -20.89
N ALA A 167 -21.22 11.49 -20.15
CA ALA A 167 -22.56 11.10 -20.55
C ALA A 167 -23.31 12.34 -21.06
N ALA A 168 -23.99 12.23 -22.17
CA ALA A 168 -24.76 13.32 -22.75
C ALA A 168 -26.20 12.88 -23.10
N LEU A 169 -27.16 13.77 -22.96
CA LEU A 169 -28.48 13.65 -23.54
C LEU A 169 -28.57 14.50 -24.78
N LEU A 170 -29.01 13.87 -25.85
CA LEU A 170 -29.10 14.45 -27.18
C LEU A 170 -30.58 14.46 -27.64
N THR A 171 -30.96 15.41 -28.45
CA THR A 171 -32.23 15.40 -29.19
C THR A 171 -32.00 15.62 -30.66
N GLY A 172 -32.77 14.96 -31.53
CA GLY A 172 -32.66 15.11 -32.97
C GLY A 172 -33.02 16.51 -33.41
N LYS A 173 -32.28 17.12 -34.36
CA LYS A 173 -32.58 18.45 -34.90
C LYS A 173 -33.92 18.50 -35.65
N LYS A 174 -34.47 17.34 -36.06
CA LYS A 174 -35.72 17.24 -36.82
C LYS A 174 -36.87 16.57 -36.03
N THR A 175 -36.59 15.89 -34.92
CA THR A 175 -37.55 15.21 -34.06
C THR A 175 -37.24 15.58 -32.64
N GLU A 176 -37.85 16.69 -32.13
CA GLU A 176 -37.59 17.23 -30.79
C GLU A 176 -38.08 16.33 -29.64
N ASP A 177 -38.90 15.31 -29.94
CA ASP A 177 -39.55 14.46 -28.93
C ASP A 177 -38.71 13.24 -28.50
N GLU A 178 -37.65 12.89 -29.21
CA GLU A 178 -36.86 11.69 -28.90
C GLU A 178 -35.49 12.04 -28.29
N THR A 179 -35.33 11.68 -27.01
CA THR A 179 -34.06 11.87 -26.29
C THR A 179 -33.17 10.66 -26.46
N VAL A 180 -31.96 10.86 -26.95
CA VAL A 180 -30.95 9.81 -27.16
C VAL A 180 -29.83 10.00 -26.14
N PHE A 181 -29.43 8.90 -25.52
CA PHE A 181 -28.25 8.87 -24.66
C PHE A 181 -27.00 8.68 -25.51
N ALA A 182 -25.94 9.41 -25.15
CA ALA A 182 -24.62 9.22 -25.73
C ALA A 182 -23.55 9.27 -24.65
N THR A 183 -22.42 8.64 -24.92
CA THR A 183 -21.26 8.69 -24.04
C THR A 183 -19.96 8.75 -24.84
N VAL A 184 -18.95 9.36 -24.26
CA VAL A 184 -17.59 9.41 -24.78
C VAL A 184 -16.60 9.19 -23.66
N GLN A 185 -15.64 8.30 -23.87
CA GLN A 185 -14.59 8.05 -22.90
C GLN A 185 -13.56 9.18 -22.95
N VAL A 186 -13.16 9.70 -21.78
CA VAL A 186 -12.01 10.59 -21.64
C VAL A 186 -10.74 9.76 -21.84
N PRO A 187 -9.90 10.05 -22.85
CA PRO A 187 -8.79 9.20 -23.23
C PRO A 187 -7.65 9.28 -22.22
N SER A 188 -7.30 8.17 -21.59
CA SER A 188 -6.20 8.07 -20.61
C SER A 188 -4.80 8.19 -21.22
N VAL A 189 -4.68 8.10 -22.54
CA VAL A 189 -3.41 8.29 -23.28
C VAL A 189 -3.02 9.77 -23.38
N LEU A 190 -3.97 10.70 -23.15
CA LEU A 190 -3.72 12.13 -23.09
C LEU A 190 -3.57 12.59 -21.63
N PRO A 191 -2.79 13.68 -21.39
CA PRO A 191 -2.71 14.28 -20.08
C PRO A 191 -4.10 14.77 -19.62
N ARG A 192 -4.56 14.33 -18.44
CA ARG A 192 -5.83 14.81 -17.88
C ARG A 192 -5.73 16.26 -17.40
N LEU A 193 -4.56 16.66 -16.85
CA LEU A 193 -4.27 18.02 -16.42
C LEU A 193 -3.56 18.74 -17.56
N VAL A 194 -4.25 19.67 -18.21
CA VAL A 194 -3.74 20.42 -19.37
C VAL A 194 -3.39 21.83 -18.92
N GLN A 195 -2.14 22.22 -19.11
CA GLN A 195 -1.70 23.59 -18.87
C GLN A 195 -2.19 24.50 -19.99
N ILE A 196 -2.76 25.64 -19.60
CA ILE A 196 -3.30 26.66 -20.54
C ILE A 196 -2.55 27.98 -20.37
N PRO A 197 -2.67 28.91 -21.34
CA PRO A 197 -2.04 30.21 -21.24
C PRO A 197 -2.39 30.93 -19.93
N SER A 198 -1.39 31.58 -19.33
CA SER A 198 -1.52 32.29 -18.06
C SER A 198 -0.62 33.54 -18.05
N GLU A 199 -0.97 34.52 -17.25
CA GLU A 199 -0.24 35.79 -17.14
C GLU A 199 0.96 35.65 -16.17
N GLY A 200 2.08 36.25 -16.54
CA GLY A 200 3.27 36.32 -15.70
C GLY A 200 3.85 34.94 -15.33
N GLU A 201 4.23 34.78 -14.06
CA GLU A 201 4.79 33.52 -13.52
C GLU A 201 3.74 32.54 -13.04
N THR A 202 2.45 32.85 -13.21
CA THR A 202 1.36 31.97 -12.78
C THR A 202 1.20 30.74 -13.69
N LYS A 203 0.61 29.69 -13.18
CA LYS A 203 0.30 28.48 -13.98
C LYS A 203 -1.18 28.17 -13.88
N SER A 204 -1.84 28.12 -15.03
CA SER A 204 -3.26 27.79 -15.13
C SER A 204 -3.45 26.43 -15.78
N PHE A 205 -4.42 25.68 -15.29
CA PHE A 205 -4.72 24.32 -15.74
C PHE A 205 -6.23 24.16 -15.93
N ILE A 206 -6.58 23.29 -16.87
CA ILE A 206 -7.94 22.80 -17.08
C ILE A 206 -7.91 21.28 -17.15
N LEU A 207 -8.98 20.60 -16.76
CA LEU A 207 -9.10 19.17 -16.87
C LEU A 207 -9.59 18.77 -18.28
N LEU A 208 -9.08 17.64 -18.77
CA LEU A 208 -9.39 17.13 -20.12
C LEU A 208 -10.89 16.88 -20.34
N GLU A 209 -11.60 16.41 -19.31
CA GLU A 209 -13.06 16.24 -19.36
C GLU A 209 -13.78 17.56 -19.65
N GLN A 210 -13.34 18.69 -19.09
CA GLN A 210 -13.92 20.00 -19.34
C GLN A 210 -13.63 20.52 -20.74
N ILE A 211 -12.46 20.18 -21.31
CA ILE A 211 -12.14 20.48 -22.72
C ILE A 211 -13.11 19.74 -23.64
N ILE A 212 -13.42 18.47 -23.32
CA ILE A 212 -14.34 17.65 -24.09
C ILE A 212 -15.78 18.16 -23.94
N GLU A 213 -16.22 18.48 -22.70
CA GLU A 213 -17.55 19.03 -22.43
C GLU A 213 -17.82 20.32 -23.19
N ARG A 214 -16.85 21.25 -23.20
CA ARG A 214 -16.93 22.49 -23.95
C ARG A 214 -17.17 22.25 -25.44
N ASN A 215 -16.57 21.23 -26.00
CA ASN A 215 -16.59 20.91 -27.41
C ASN A 215 -17.53 19.73 -27.76
N ILE A 216 -18.34 19.26 -26.82
CA ILE A 216 -19.17 18.05 -26.98
C ILE A 216 -20.12 18.14 -28.18
N GLY A 217 -20.62 19.34 -28.50
CA GLY A 217 -21.49 19.58 -29.66
C GLY A 217 -20.87 19.28 -31.01
N ILE A 218 -19.53 19.36 -31.12
CA ILE A 218 -18.79 19.03 -32.33
C ILE A 218 -18.85 17.51 -32.59
N LEU A 219 -18.77 16.71 -31.53
CA LEU A 219 -18.84 15.23 -31.61
C LEU A 219 -20.23 14.75 -32.07
N PHE A 220 -21.28 15.50 -31.77
CA PHE A 220 -22.67 15.15 -32.06
C PHE A 220 -23.34 16.19 -32.97
N SER A 221 -22.68 16.55 -34.09
CA SER A 221 -23.06 17.67 -34.97
C SER A 221 -24.48 17.58 -35.51
N ASN A 222 -25.07 16.38 -35.64
CA ASN A 222 -26.42 16.14 -36.15
C ASN A 222 -27.51 16.20 -35.03
N TYR A 223 -27.09 16.36 -33.77
CA TYR A 223 -27.97 16.43 -32.61
C TYR A 223 -27.79 17.78 -31.92
N LYS A 224 -28.79 18.11 -31.10
CA LYS A 224 -28.66 19.18 -30.09
C LYS A 224 -28.32 18.52 -28.76
N VAL A 225 -27.22 18.91 -28.16
CA VAL A 225 -26.83 18.48 -26.81
C VAL A 225 -27.70 19.21 -25.80
N LEU A 226 -28.42 18.47 -24.98
CA LEU A 226 -29.28 19.00 -23.92
C LEU A 226 -28.47 19.22 -22.62
N CYS A 227 -27.65 18.25 -22.27
CA CYS A 227 -26.73 18.29 -21.16
C CYS A 227 -25.59 17.28 -21.36
N ALA A 228 -24.48 17.53 -20.68
CA ALA A 228 -23.34 16.59 -20.63
C ALA A 228 -22.75 16.65 -19.21
N TYR A 229 -22.33 15.49 -18.69
CA TYR A 229 -21.75 15.38 -17.35
C TYR A 229 -20.70 14.27 -17.29
N PRO A 230 -19.59 14.48 -16.60
CA PRO A 230 -18.61 13.44 -16.34
C PRO A 230 -19.18 12.39 -15.39
N TYR A 231 -18.80 11.13 -15.63
CA TYR A 231 -19.10 10.02 -14.76
C TYR A 231 -18.00 8.98 -14.77
N ARG A 232 -17.93 8.19 -13.72
CA ARG A 232 -16.96 7.11 -13.55
C ARG A 232 -17.62 5.94 -12.84
N ILE A 233 -17.24 4.73 -13.22
CA ILE A 233 -17.71 3.52 -12.54
C ILE A 233 -16.55 2.74 -11.95
N MET A 234 -16.85 2.03 -10.86
CA MET A 234 -15.96 1.02 -10.30
C MET A 234 -16.63 -0.34 -10.37
N ARG A 235 -15.85 -1.34 -10.79
CA ARG A 235 -16.32 -2.72 -10.92
C ARG A 235 -15.66 -3.61 -9.88
N ASN A 236 -16.33 -4.72 -9.56
CA ASN A 236 -15.71 -5.78 -8.77
C ASN A 236 -14.42 -6.24 -9.46
N ALA A 237 -13.29 -6.06 -8.79
CA ALA A 237 -11.96 -6.42 -9.27
C ALA A 237 -11.30 -7.51 -8.41
N ASP A 238 -12.07 -8.16 -7.53
CA ASP A 238 -11.56 -9.29 -6.75
C ASP A 238 -11.52 -10.54 -7.64
N LEU A 239 -10.32 -11.10 -7.77
CA LEU A 239 -10.10 -12.30 -8.59
C LEU A 239 -10.30 -13.53 -7.70
N THR A 240 -11.38 -14.25 -7.93
CA THR A 240 -11.52 -15.61 -7.43
C THR A 240 -10.93 -16.57 -8.46
N ILE A 241 -9.88 -17.30 -8.09
CA ILE A 241 -9.20 -18.29 -8.92
C ILE A 241 -9.42 -19.64 -8.24
N ASP A 242 -9.92 -20.60 -8.99
CA ASP A 242 -9.93 -21.98 -8.53
C ASP A 242 -8.56 -22.59 -8.86
N GLU A 243 -7.72 -22.65 -7.82
CA GLU A 243 -6.33 -23.10 -7.95
C GLU A 243 -6.23 -24.62 -8.01
N ASP A 244 -7.20 -25.32 -7.43
CA ASP A 244 -7.20 -26.80 -7.36
C ASP A 244 -7.51 -27.43 -8.71
N GLU A 245 -8.27 -26.71 -9.57
CA GLU A 245 -8.60 -27.16 -10.93
C GLU A 245 -7.65 -26.62 -12.01
N ALA A 246 -6.78 -25.63 -11.67
CA ALA A 246 -5.89 -24.99 -12.63
C ALA A 246 -4.68 -25.86 -12.95
N SER A 247 -4.62 -26.44 -14.13
CA SER A 247 -3.43 -27.17 -14.63
C SER A 247 -2.23 -26.24 -14.90
N ASP A 248 -2.48 -24.95 -15.12
CA ASP A 248 -1.50 -23.89 -15.37
C ASP A 248 -1.98 -22.58 -14.71
N LEU A 249 -1.46 -22.31 -13.52
CA LEU A 249 -1.83 -21.15 -12.70
C LEU A 249 -1.54 -19.81 -13.42
N LEU A 250 -0.43 -19.72 -14.15
CA LEU A 250 -0.06 -18.51 -14.88
C LEU A 250 -1.09 -18.17 -15.95
N LYS A 251 -1.49 -19.15 -16.75
CA LYS A 251 -2.48 -18.99 -17.81
C LYS A 251 -3.88 -18.65 -17.26
N GLU A 252 -4.25 -19.25 -16.12
CA GLU A 252 -5.52 -18.97 -15.48
C GLU A 252 -5.56 -17.52 -14.95
N ILE A 253 -4.47 -17.04 -14.35
CA ILE A 253 -4.34 -15.64 -13.92
C ILE A 253 -4.46 -14.69 -15.10
N GLU A 254 -3.76 -14.95 -16.22
CA GLU A 254 -3.85 -14.14 -17.44
C GLU A 254 -5.30 -14.04 -17.97
N ASN A 255 -6.04 -15.15 -17.94
CA ASN A 255 -7.45 -15.16 -18.35
C ASN A 255 -8.34 -14.36 -17.41
N LYS A 256 -8.19 -14.55 -16.11
CA LYS A 256 -8.96 -13.81 -15.10
C LYS A 256 -8.67 -12.30 -15.11
N LEU A 257 -7.43 -11.89 -15.38
CA LEU A 257 -7.08 -10.47 -15.55
C LEU A 257 -7.87 -9.80 -16.67
N LYS A 258 -8.06 -10.50 -17.79
CA LYS A 258 -8.90 -10.00 -18.89
C LYS A 258 -10.36 -9.83 -18.47
N MET A 259 -10.87 -10.68 -17.59
CA MET A 259 -12.25 -10.61 -17.11
C MET A 259 -12.49 -9.57 -16.01
N ARG A 260 -11.43 -9.15 -15.28
CA ARG A 260 -11.52 -8.14 -14.21
C ARG A 260 -12.20 -6.84 -14.64
N GLN A 261 -12.07 -6.46 -15.91
CA GLN A 261 -12.66 -5.23 -16.45
C GLN A 261 -14.19 -5.30 -16.59
N TRP A 262 -14.80 -6.47 -16.44
CA TRP A 262 -16.21 -6.78 -16.74
C TRP A 262 -17.03 -7.21 -15.52
N GLY A 263 -16.47 -7.12 -14.32
CA GLY A 263 -17.19 -7.41 -13.08
C GLY A 263 -18.41 -6.51 -12.87
N GLU A 264 -19.27 -6.86 -11.90
CA GLU A 264 -20.41 -6.05 -11.50
C GLU A 264 -20.00 -4.61 -11.16
N VAL A 265 -20.85 -3.64 -11.48
CA VAL A 265 -20.62 -2.23 -11.08
C VAL A 265 -20.90 -2.09 -9.59
N ILE A 266 -19.89 -1.68 -8.84
CA ILE A 266 -19.93 -1.53 -7.38
C ILE A 266 -20.22 -0.09 -6.97
N ARG A 267 -19.81 0.89 -7.78
CA ARG A 267 -19.95 2.31 -7.51
C ARG A 267 -20.06 3.09 -8.81
N LEU A 268 -21.00 4.05 -8.83
CA LEU A 268 -21.12 5.09 -9.84
C LEU A 268 -20.79 6.44 -9.20
N GLU A 269 -19.82 7.15 -9.72
CA GLU A 269 -19.51 8.55 -9.40
C GLU A 269 -20.01 9.43 -10.53
N ILE A 270 -20.76 10.46 -10.20
CA ILE A 270 -21.31 11.40 -11.17
C ILE A 270 -21.40 12.78 -10.54
N GLU A 271 -21.42 13.84 -11.35
CA GLU A 271 -21.54 15.20 -10.88
C GLU A 271 -22.82 15.43 -10.09
N GLU A 272 -22.74 16.23 -9.00
CA GLU A 272 -23.85 16.48 -8.06
C GLU A 272 -25.10 17.04 -8.75
N LYS A 273 -24.92 17.92 -9.74
CA LYS A 273 -26.02 18.60 -10.43
C LYS A 273 -26.51 17.89 -11.69
N VAL A 274 -26.25 16.59 -11.80
CA VAL A 274 -26.63 15.79 -12.97
C VAL A 274 -28.13 15.85 -13.26
N ASP A 275 -28.50 15.87 -14.54
CA ASP A 275 -29.90 15.78 -14.98
C ASP A 275 -30.55 14.47 -14.51
N LYS A 276 -31.77 14.56 -14.00
CA LYS A 276 -32.49 13.40 -13.42
C LYS A 276 -32.81 12.30 -14.46
N LYS A 277 -33.06 12.66 -15.72
CA LYS A 277 -33.32 11.66 -16.77
C LYS A 277 -32.05 10.91 -17.12
N LEU A 278 -30.92 11.63 -17.23
CA LEU A 278 -29.61 11.04 -17.47
C LEU A 278 -29.23 10.08 -16.32
N LEU A 279 -29.36 10.52 -15.07
CA LEU A 279 -29.06 9.70 -13.90
C LEU A 279 -29.93 8.42 -13.88
N LYS A 280 -31.22 8.56 -14.15
CA LYS A 280 -32.14 7.40 -14.21
C LYS A 280 -31.74 6.43 -15.29
N PHE A 281 -31.32 6.92 -16.47
CA PHE A 281 -30.85 6.09 -17.57
C PHE A 281 -29.59 5.31 -17.17
N LEU A 282 -28.55 6.00 -16.65
CA LEU A 282 -27.31 5.36 -16.19
C LEU A 282 -27.56 4.34 -15.08
N LYS A 283 -28.45 4.66 -14.12
CA LYS A 283 -28.82 3.74 -13.04
C LYS A 283 -29.40 2.43 -13.59
N THR A 284 -30.26 2.52 -14.61
CA THR A 284 -30.88 1.35 -15.23
C THR A 284 -29.89 0.51 -16.01
N GLU A 285 -29.07 1.13 -16.87
CA GLU A 285 -28.11 0.43 -17.74
C GLU A 285 -26.96 -0.20 -16.95
N LEU A 286 -26.49 0.49 -15.91
CA LEU A 286 -25.40 0.02 -15.05
C LEU A 286 -25.89 -0.92 -13.93
N LYS A 287 -27.22 -1.06 -13.75
CA LYS A 287 -27.85 -1.91 -12.72
C LYS A 287 -27.40 -1.58 -11.30
N VAL A 288 -27.23 -0.30 -11.00
CA VAL A 288 -26.80 0.17 -9.68
C VAL A 288 -27.98 0.65 -8.82
N SER A 289 -27.87 0.50 -7.49
CA SER A 289 -28.83 1.03 -6.52
C SER A 289 -28.50 2.48 -6.17
N ASP A 290 -29.43 3.17 -5.48
CA ASP A 290 -29.16 4.54 -5.00
C ASP A 290 -27.99 4.60 -3.99
N GLU A 291 -27.76 3.52 -3.27
CA GLU A 291 -26.64 3.40 -2.33
C GLU A 291 -25.29 3.36 -3.03
N ASP A 292 -25.25 2.90 -4.28
CA ASP A 292 -24.03 2.79 -5.09
C ASP A 292 -23.67 4.10 -5.82
N ILE A 293 -24.57 5.08 -5.83
CA ILE A 293 -24.40 6.34 -6.55
C ILE A 293 -23.81 7.39 -5.62
N PHE A 294 -22.65 7.93 -6.01
CA PHE A 294 -21.97 9.04 -5.34
C PHE A 294 -22.05 10.29 -6.21
N GLN A 295 -22.84 11.27 -5.77
CA GLN A 295 -22.92 12.57 -6.41
C GLN A 295 -21.77 13.45 -5.89
N ILE A 296 -20.93 13.94 -6.78
CA ILE A 296 -19.65 14.56 -6.50
C ILE A 296 -19.74 16.08 -6.74
N ALA A 297 -19.41 16.87 -5.74
CA ALA A 297 -19.35 18.34 -5.81
C ALA A 297 -17.94 18.81 -6.25
N GLY A 298 -17.54 18.51 -7.47
CA GLY A 298 -16.23 18.86 -8.02
C GLY A 298 -15.72 17.83 -9.04
N PRO A 299 -14.44 17.89 -9.42
CA PRO A 299 -13.87 16.94 -10.37
C PRO A 299 -13.96 15.50 -9.87
N ILE A 300 -14.42 14.60 -10.70
CA ILE A 300 -14.46 13.17 -10.36
C ILE A 300 -13.03 12.64 -10.35
N ASP A 301 -12.71 11.77 -9.37
CA ASP A 301 -11.37 11.17 -9.25
C ASP A 301 -10.24 12.19 -9.02
N LEU A 302 -9.98 12.49 -7.76
CA LEU A 302 -8.92 13.44 -7.35
C LEU A 302 -7.49 12.85 -7.42
N THR A 303 -7.30 11.67 -8.01
CA THR A 303 -5.95 11.09 -8.18
C THR A 303 -5.05 11.92 -9.11
N PHE A 304 -5.62 12.78 -9.94
CA PHE A 304 -4.84 13.69 -10.79
C PHE A 304 -3.96 14.67 -10.00
N PHE A 305 -4.24 14.91 -8.73
CA PHE A 305 -3.39 15.74 -7.87
C PHE A 305 -1.97 15.19 -7.72
N MET A 306 -1.76 13.90 -7.96
CA MET A 306 -0.42 13.33 -8.00
C MET A 306 0.43 13.92 -9.15
N LYS A 307 -0.22 14.35 -10.25
CA LYS A 307 0.44 15.07 -11.34
C LYS A 307 0.70 16.54 -10.98
N MET A 308 -0.22 17.17 -10.27
CA MET A 308 -0.01 18.54 -9.75
C MET A 308 1.14 18.61 -8.74
N TYR A 309 1.34 17.57 -7.95
CA TYR A 309 2.50 17.47 -7.06
C TYR A 309 3.83 17.63 -7.81
N GLY A 310 3.91 17.18 -9.06
CA GLY A 310 5.11 17.26 -9.92
C GLY A 310 5.30 18.57 -10.69
N ILE A 311 4.52 19.63 -10.46
CA ILE A 311 4.64 20.91 -11.18
C ILE A 311 5.99 21.58 -10.85
N ASP A 312 6.75 21.93 -11.88
CA ASP A 312 8.05 22.61 -11.73
C ASP A 312 7.92 24.02 -11.14
N GLY A 313 8.95 24.49 -10.44
CA GLY A 313 9.05 25.86 -9.91
C GLY A 313 8.38 26.08 -8.56
N TYR A 314 7.83 25.03 -7.92
CA TYR A 314 7.12 25.11 -6.63
C TYR A 314 7.75 24.20 -5.56
N ASP A 315 9.07 24.07 -5.55
CA ASP A 315 9.78 23.18 -4.61
C ASP A 315 9.60 23.61 -3.14
N HIS A 316 9.39 24.91 -2.90
CA HIS A 316 9.09 25.45 -1.57
C HIS A 316 7.75 24.99 -1.00
N LEU A 317 6.85 24.44 -1.82
CA LEU A 317 5.57 23.85 -1.42
C LEU A 317 5.62 22.34 -1.17
N ARG A 318 6.83 21.75 -1.16
CA ARG A 318 7.09 20.33 -0.92
C ARG A 318 8.02 20.14 0.26
N TYR A 319 8.04 18.94 0.81
CA TYR A 319 9.14 18.55 1.69
C TYR A 319 10.46 18.54 0.92
N LYS A 320 11.54 18.92 1.58
CA LYS A 320 12.88 18.71 1.03
C LYS A 320 13.09 17.20 0.84
N PRO A 321 13.53 16.75 -0.34
CA PRO A 321 13.79 15.35 -0.58
C PRO A 321 14.79 14.82 0.44
N TYR A 322 14.48 13.68 1.04
CA TYR A 322 15.41 12.98 1.91
C TYR A 322 16.28 12.04 1.07
N THR A 323 17.57 12.12 1.25
CA THR A 323 18.54 11.17 0.66
C THR A 323 18.86 10.11 1.69
N PRO A 324 18.54 8.83 1.44
CA PRO A 324 18.90 7.73 2.33
C PRO A 324 20.41 7.70 2.59
N GLN A 325 20.80 7.46 3.83
CA GLN A 325 22.20 7.49 4.26
C GLN A 325 22.86 6.12 4.11
N GLN A 326 24.17 6.10 4.07
CA GLN A 326 24.94 4.85 4.04
C GLN A 326 24.74 4.05 5.33
N VAL A 327 24.74 2.73 5.20
CA VAL A 327 24.74 1.83 6.36
C VAL A 327 26.15 1.83 6.98
N PRO A 328 26.32 2.20 8.26
CA PRO A 328 27.65 2.40 8.85
C PRO A 328 28.56 1.17 8.80
N GLU A 329 27.98 -0.03 8.86
CA GLU A 329 28.71 -1.31 8.85
C GLU A 329 29.16 -1.75 7.45
N ILE A 330 28.68 -1.07 6.38
CA ILE A 330 28.94 -1.46 4.98
C ILE A 330 29.60 -0.29 4.23
N THR A 331 30.86 -0.42 3.91
CA THR A 331 31.54 0.54 3.04
C THR A 331 31.06 0.35 1.59
N PRO A 332 30.65 1.41 0.88
CA PRO A 332 30.25 1.30 -0.52
C PRO A 332 31.34 0.65 -1.40
N GLY A 333 30.95 -0.38 -2.17
CA GLY A 333 31.86 -1.12 -3.05
C GLY A 333 32.75 -2.17 -2.36
N SER A 334 32.64 -2.32 -1.03
CA SER A 334 33.33 -3.40 -0.33
C SER A 334 32.64 -4.76 -0.50
N ASP A 335 33.34 -5.83 -0.16
CA ASP A 335 32.79 -7.18 -0.10
C ASP A 335 31.74 -7.28 1.00
N ILE A 336 30.46 -7.45 0.57
CA ILE A 336 29.33 -7.53 1.49
C ILE A 336 29.36 -8.81 2.33
N PHE A 337 29.87 -9.91 1.78
CA PHE A 337 30.00 -11.18 2.50
C PHE A 337 31.01 -11.06 3.64
N ALA A 338 32.13 -10.35 3.39
CA ALA A 338 33.11 -10.06 4.43
C ALA A 338 32.52 -9.15 5.52
N ALA A 339 31.68 -8.20 5.19
CA ALA A 339 30.98 -7.38 6.18
C ALA A 339 30.03 -8.21 7.05
N ILE A 340 29.22 -9.08 6.45
CA ILE A 340 28.26 -9.96 7.16
C ILE A 340 28.99 -10.97 8.06
N ARG A 341 30.17 -11.45 7.66
CA ARG A 341 30.98 -12.37 8.50
C ARG A 341 31.48 -11.73 9.80
N LYS A 342 31.62 -10.41 9.84
CA LYS A 342 32.05 -9.70 11.07
C LYS A 342 30.96 -9.61 12.12
N GLY A 343 29.68 -9.76 11.74
CA GLY A 343 28.52 -9.73 12.60
C GLY A 343 27.26 -9.42 11.82
N ASP A 344 26.11 -9.67 12.43
CA ASP A 344 24.81 -9.36 11.84
C ASP A 344 24.68 -7.83 11.60
N ILE A 345 24.04 -7.45 10.49
CA ILE A 345 23.88 -6.04 10.09
C ILE A 345 22.39 -5.71 10.07
N PHE A 346 22.00 -4.67 10.79
CA PHE A 346 20.64 -4.16 10.82
C PHE A 346 20.46 -3.06 9.78
N LEU A 347 19.36 -3.08 9.04
CA LEU A 347 18.98 -2.09 8.05
C LEU A 347 17.67 -1.40 8.45
N HIS A 348 17.63 -0.07 8.33
CA HIS A 348 16.44 0.73 8.65
C HIS A 348 16.08 1.68 7.49
N HIS A 349 15.27 1.19 6.55
CA HIS A 349 14.81 1.99 5.40
C HIS A 349 13.63 2.90 5.80
N PRO A 350 13.42 4.05 5.14
CA PRO A 350 14.23 4.67 4.07
C PRO A 350 15.36 5.54 4.62
N TYR A 351 15.60 5.53 5.95
CA TYR A 351 16.61 6.35 6.59
C TYR A 351 18.01 5.95 6.13
N GLU A 352 18.23 4.65 6.04
CA GLU A 352 19.40 4.04 5.41
C GLU A 352 19.06 3.52 4.01
N THR A 353 20.04 3.55 3.09
CA THR A 353 19.87 3.12 1.70
C THR A 353 19.53 1.63 1.56
N PHE A 354 18.76 1.31 0.53
CA PHE A 354 18.45 -0.08 0.13
C PHE A 354 19.58 -0.71 -0.72
N ASP A 355 20.59 0.06 -1.11
CA ASP A 355 21.67 -0.39 -1.97
C ASP A 355 22.40 -1.66 -1.47
N PRO A 356 22.65 -1.85 -0.16
CA PRO A 356 23.25 -3.09 0.33
C PRO A 356 22.44 -4.35 -0.02
N VAL A 357 21.12 -4.27 -0.08
CA VAL A 357 20.27 -5.41 -0.46
C VAL A 357 20.40 -5.70 -1.96
N VAL A 358 20.51 -4.66 -2.78
CA VAL A 358 20.76 -4.80 -4.21
C VAL A 358 22.16 -5.35 -4.44
N ASP A 359 23.16 -4.82 -3.72
CA ASP A 359 24.56 -5.22 -3.82
C ASP A 359 24.80 -6.67 -3.38
N PHE A 360 24.05 -7.13 -2.39
CA PHE A 360 24.08 -8.52 -1.93
C PHE A 360 23.81 -9.51 -3.08
N ILE A 361 22.77 -9.26 -3.86
CA ILE A 361 22.44 -10.11 -5.01
C ILE A 361 23.37 -9.82 -6.20
N ARG A 362 23.74 -8.56 -6.41
CA ARG A 362 24.66 -8.17 -7.50
C ARG A 362 26.05 -8.75 -7.33
N GLN A 363 26.63 -8.72 -6.12
CA GLN A 363 27.92 -9.34 -5.84
C GLN A 363 27.80 -10.86 -5.96
N ALA A 364 26.74 -11.46 -5.38
CA ALA A 364 26.48 -12.89 -5.51
C ALA A 364 26.40 -13.36 -6.96
N SER A 365 25.84 -12.55 -7.87
CA SER A 365 25.71 -12.91 -9.28
C SER A 365 27.04 -13.05 -10.01
N LYS A 366 28.08 -12.31 -9.57
CA LYS A 366 29.41 -12.24 -10.20
C LYS A 366 30.45 -13.08 -9.50
N ASP A 367 30.29 -13.34 -8.23
CA ASP A 367 31.27 -14.03 -7.39
C ASP A 367 31.38 -15.52 -7.78
N PRO A 368 32.56 -16.00 -8.22
CA PRO A 368 32.77 -17.39 -8.67
C PRO A 368 32.53 -18.42 -7.54
N ASP A 369 32.71 -18.02 -6.28
CA ASP A 369 32.48 -18.91 -5.13
C ASP A 369 31.03 -19.06 -4.73
N VAL A 370 30.12 -18.23 -5.25
CA VAL A 370 28.69 -18.38 -5.02
C VAL A 370 28.14 -19.53 -5.87
N LEU A 371 27.55 -20.51 -5.17
CA LEU A 371 27.00 -21.74 -5.75
C LEU A 371 25.51 -21.60 -6.08
N ALA A 372 24.75 -20.97 -5.18
CA ALA A 372 23.31 -20.83 -5.34
C ALA A 372 22.79 -19.51 -4.78
N ILE A 373 21.71 -19.02 -5.39
CA ILE A 373 20.93 -17.88 -4.91
C ILE A 373 19.46 -18.29 -4.89
N LYS A 374 18.80 -18.09 -3.75
CA LYS A 374 17.36 -18.36 -3.60
C LYS A 374 16.68 -17.12 -3.05
N GLN A 375 15.57 -16.68 -3.65
CA GLN A 375 14.89 -15.44 -3.25
C GLN A 375 13.38 -15.50 -3.46
N THR A 376 12.63 -14.86 -2.56
CA THR A 376 11.19 -14.63 -2.72
C THR A 376 10.96 -13.23 -3.26
N LEU A 377 10.05 -13.09 -4.24
CA LEU A 377 9.64 -11.82 -4.83
C LEU A 377 8.12 -11.67 -4.77
N TYR A 378 7.64 -10.56 -4.26
CA TYR A 378 6.21 -10.25 -4.15
C TYR A 378 5.81 -9.04 -5.01
N ARG A 379 6.45 -7.90 -4.81
CA ARG A 379 6.32 -6.67 -5.60
C ARG A 379 7.71 -6.17 -5.93
N VAL A 380 8.00 -6.03 -7.20
CA VAL A 380 9.30 -5.52 -7.68
C VAL A 380 9.09 -4.26 -8.52
N SER A 381 10.09 -3.41 -8.57
CA SER A 381 10.07 -2.21 -9.40
C SER A 381 10.07 -2.56 -10.89
N GLY A 382 9.54 -1.65 -11.74
CA GLY A 382 9.47 -1.87 -13.18
C GLY A 382 10.82 -2.08 -13.86
N ASN A 383 11.92 -1.62 -13.26
CA ASN A 383 13.29 -1.79 -13.77
C ASN A 383 14.22 -2.29 -12.64
N SER A 384 13.84 -3.43 -12.04
CA SER A 384 14.47 -3.96 -10.86
C SER A 384 15.92 -4.41 -11.08
N PRO A 385 16.90 -3.82 -10.37
CA PRO A 385 18.29 -4.28 -10.41
C PRO A 385 18.46 -5.69 -9.83
N ILE A 386 17.58 -6.10 -8.91
CA ILE A 386 17.57 -7.45 -8.32
C ILE A 386 17.20 -8.48 -9.38
N ILE A 387 16.14 -8.26 -10.16
CA ILE A 387 15.75 -9.15 -11.27
C ILE A 387 16.90 -9.31 -12.27
N SER A 388 17.55 -8.20 -12.64
CA SER A 388 18.69 -8.23 -13.57
C SER A 388 19.88 -9.01 -13.01
N SER A 389 20.16 -8.87 -11.71
CA SER A 389 21.24 -9.61 -11.05
C SER A 389 20.94 -11.11 -10.92
N LEU A 390 19.67 -11.49 -10.63
CA LEU A 390 19.27 -12.89 -10.58
C LEU A 390 19.38 -13.57 -11.96
N ALA A 391 18.95 -12.88 -13.03
CA ALA A 391 19.10 -13.36 -14.40
C ALA A 391 20.58 -13.55 -14.74
N GLN A 392 21.43 -12.54 -14.47
CA GLN A 392 22.88 -12.63 -14.69
C GLN A 392 23.52 -13.80 -13.90
N ALA A 393 23.06 -14.05 -12.67
CA ALA A 393 23.56 -15.17 -11.89
C ALA A 393 23.30 -16.52 -12.56
N ALA A 394 22.12 -16.72 -13.11
CA ALA A 394 21.76 -17.94 -13.83
C ALA A 394 22.58 -18.07 -15.13
N GLU A 395 22.72 -16.99 -15.89
CA GLU A 395 23.58 -16.95 -17.08
C GLU A 395 25.04 -17.27 -16.76
N ASN A 396 25.53 -16.89 -15.56
CA ASN A 396 26.86 -17.24 -15.05
C ASN A 396 26.95 -18.67 -14.50
N GLY A 397 25.93 -19.51 -14.71
CA GLY A 397 25.93 -20.93 -14.34
C GLY A 397 25.62 -21.24 -12.88
N LYS A 398 25.15 -20.26 -12.10
CA LYS A 398 24.77 -20.48 -10.69
C LYS A 398 23.37 -21.13 -10.59
N GLN A 399 23.12 -21.86 -9.51
CA GLN A 399 21.79 -22.37 -9.20
C GLN A 399 20.92 -21.24 -8.65
N VAL A 400 19.99 -20.74 -9.45
CA VAL A 400 19.11 -19.63 -9.08
C VAL A 400 17.67 -20.11 -8.97
N SER A 401 17.09 -20.03 -7.77
CA SER A 401 15.69 -20.39 -7.52
C SER A 401 14.94 -19.16 -7.04
N VAL A 402 13.90 -18.77 -7.76
CA VAL A 402 13.13 -17.57 -7.44
C VAL A 402 11.65 -17.92 -7.31
N LEU A 403 11.09 -17.61 -6.14
CA LEU A 403 9.65 -17.67 -5.97
C LEU A 403 9.07 -16.31 -6.33
N VAL A 404 8.24 -16.25 -7.37
CA VAL A 404 7.53 -15.05 -7.81
C VAL A 404 6.05 -15.19 -7.46
N GLU A 405 5.54 -14.36 -6.58
CA GLU A 405 4.11 -14.35 -6.20
C GLU A 405 3.27 -13.71 -7.31
N LEU A 406 2.63 -14.51 -8.14
CA LEU A 406 1.82 -14.04 -9.28
C LEU A 406 0.52 -13.34 -8.84
N LYS A 407 0.00 -13.68 -7.65
CA LYS A 407 -1.26 -13.13 -7.14
C LYS A 407 -1.06 -11.87 -6.29
N ALA A 408 0.05 -11.14 -6.50
CA ALA A 408 0.27 -9.83 -5.88
C ALA A 408 -0.71 -8.84 -6.49
N ARG A 409 -1.74 -8.45 -5.72
CA ARG A 409 -2.89 -7.66 -6.19
C ARG A 409 -2.48 -6.39 -6.91
N PHE A 410 -2.98 -6.20 -8.14
CA PHE A 410 -2.69 -5.12 -9.09
C PHE A 410 -1.26 -5.09 -9.65
N ASP A 411 -0.40 -6.03 -9.27
CA ASP A 411 0.94 -6.22 -9.83
C ASP A 411 1.06 -7.53 -10.62
N GLU A 412 -0.04 -8.25 -10.81
CA GLU A 412 -0.05 -9.57 -11.43
C GLU A 412 0.59 -9.56 -12.82
N GLU A 413 0.22 -8.60 -13.67
CA GLU A 413 0.77 -8.47 -15.04
C GLU A 413 2.28 -8.25 -15.05
N HIS A 414 2.78 -7.38 -14.16
CA HIS A 414 4.21 -7.12 -14.03
C HIS A 414 4.96 -8.36 -13.54
N ASN A 415 4.40 -9.06 -12.54
CA ASN A 415 5.04 -10.25 -11.99
C ASN A 415 5.09 -11.41 -12.98
N ILE A 416 4.08 -11.54 -13.87
CA ILE A 416 4.11 -12.50 -14.98
C ILE A 416 5.26 -12.19 -15.94
N VAL A 417 5.45 -10.93 -16.32
CA VAL A 417 6.55 -10.50 -17.21
C VAL A 417 7.90 -10.85 -16.60
N TRP A 418 8.09 -10.55 -15.30
CA TRP A 418 9.35 -10.85 -14.60
C TRP A 418 9.59 -12.34 -14.44
N ALA A 419 8.57 -13.12 -14.14
CA ALA A 419 8.68 -14.57 -14.07
C ALA A 419 9.17 -15.16 -15.39
N LYS A 420 8.57 -14.78 -16.50
CA LYS A 420 8.99 -15.22 -17.86
C LYS A 420 10.44 -14.79 -18.18
N LYS A 421 10.84 -13.58 -17.81
CA LYS A 421 12.22 -13.10 -18.03
C LYS A 421 13.24 -13.93 -17.24
N LEU A 422 12.94 -14.26 -15.98
CA LEU A 422 13.81 -15.09 -15.15
C LEU A 422 13.92 -16.51 -15.68
N GLU A 423 12.84 -17.11 -16.15
CA GLU A 423 12.87 -18.45 -16.79
C GLU A 423 13.72 -18.46 -18.04
N GLN A 424 13.58 -17.45 -18.92
CA GLN A 424 14.39 -17.30 -20.13
C GLN A 424 15.88 -17.18 -19.85
N ALA A 425 16.26 -16.59 -18.70
CA ALA A 425 17.64 -16.50 -18.25
C ALA A 425 18.18 -17.80 -17.63
N GLY A 426 17.33 -18.83 -17.45
CA GLY A 426 17.70 -20.11 -16.84
C GLY A 426 17.48 -20.21 -15.34
N CYS A 427 16.74 -19.28 -14.72
CA CYS A 427 16.36 -19.40 -13.32
C CYS A 427 15.26 -20.47 -13.15
N HIS A 428 15.32 -21.19 -12.03
CA HIS A 428 14.21 -22.04 -11.59
C HIS A 428 13.15 -21.17 -10.92
N VAL A 429 12.04 -20.91 -11.62
CA VAL A 429 10.96 -20.04 -11.15
C VAL A 429 9.83 -20.87 -10.53
N ILE A 430 9.38 -20.47 -9.34
CA ILE A 430 8.25 -21.06 -8.61
C ILE A 430 7.15 -20.01 -8.56
N TYR A 431 5.93 -20.35 -9.00
CA TYR A 431 4.79 -19.43 -9.11
C TYR A 431 3.90 -19.36 -7.84
N GLY A 432 4.48 -19.61 -6.68
CA GLY A 432 3.80 -19.66 -5.40
C GLY A 432 3.36 -21.07 -5.01
N LEU A 433 2.61 -21.15 -3.94
CA LEU A 433 2.01 -22.41 -3.44
C LEU A 433 0.50 -22.37 -3.68
N VAL A 434 -0.08 -23.53 -4.04
CA VAL A 434 -1.53 -23.68 -4.18
C VAL A 434 -2.22 -23.36 -2.86
N GLY A 435 -3.29 -22.58 -2.90
CA GLY A 435 -4.06 -22.16 -1.73
C GLY A 435 -3.38 -21.11 -0.83
N LEU A 436 -2.10 -20.82 -0.99
CA LEU A 436 -1.35 -19.87 -0.20
C LEU A 436 -0.81 -18.70 -1.06
N LYS A 437 -0.58 -17.55 -0.42
CA LYS A 437 0.18 -16.44 -1.02
C LYS A 437 1.51 -16.29 -0.31
N THR A 438 2.61 -16.25 -1.05
CA THR A 438 3.93 -16.03 -0.46
C THR A 438 4.17 -14.54 -0.23
N HIS A 439 4.29 -14.16 1.05
CA HIS A 439 4.52 -12.78 1.46
C HIS A 439 5.80 -12.60 2.28
N SER A 440 6.54 -13.67 2.53
CA SER A 440 7.84 -13.64 3.19
C SER A 440 8.89 -12.88 2.36
N LYS A 441 9.85 -12.26 3.04
CA LYS A 441 10.97 -11.55 2.43
C LYS A 441 12.25 -12.18 2.93
N ILE A 442 12.78 -13.08 2.10
CA ILE A 442 13.99 -13.84 2.39
C ILE A 442 14.82 -14.00 1.11
N ALA A 443 16.11 -13.80 1.26
CA ALA A 443 17.12 -14.11 0.24
C ALA A 443 18.23 -14.93 0.89
N LEU A 444 18.61 -16.00 0.22
CA LEU A 444 19.69 -16.92 0.64
C LEU A 444 20.74 -17.00 -0.45
N VAL A 445 21.98 -16.73 -0.10
CA VAL A 445 23.17 -16.96 -0.93
C VAL A 445 24.01 -18.06 -0.29
N VAL A 446 24.31 -19.09 -1.07
CA VAL A 446 25.17 -20.20 -0.67
C VAL A 446 26.52 -20.03 -1.32
N ARG A 447 27.55 -19.81 -0.52
CA ARG A 447 28.92 -19.50 -0.97
C ARG A 447 29.91 -20.53 -0.45
N ARG A 448 30.90 -20.87 -1.27
CA ARG A 448 32.06 -21.64 -0.86
C ARG A 448 33.06 -20.69 -0.16
N GLU A 449 33.45 -21.07 1.04
CA GLU A 449 34.48 -20.38 1.82
C GLU A 449 35.68 -21.32 2.05
N GLU A 450 36.78 -20.81 2.59
CA GLU A 450 37.94 -21.63 2.92
C GLU A 450 37.64 -22.75 3.93
N ASP A 451 36.69 -22.48 4.84
CA ASP A 451 36.29 -23.39 5.92
C ASP A 451 35.06 -24.27 5.55
N GLY A 452 34.56 -24.18 4.31
CA GLY A 452 33.43 -24.97 3.83
C GLY A 452 32.35 -24.12 3.15
N ILE A 453 31.11 -24.61 3.16
CA ILE A 453 29.97 -23.90 2.57
C ILE A 453 29.31 -23.04 3.64
N ARG A 454 29.15 -21.74 3.34
CA ARG A 454 28.48 -20.79 4.21
C ARG A 454 27.19 -20.25 3.57
N ARG A 455 26.18 -20.05 4.40
CA ARG A 455 24.88 -19.50 4.02
C ARG A 455 24.79 -18.06 4.51
N TYR A 456 24.56 -17.14 3.58
CA TYR A 456 24.31 -15.73 3.86
C TYR A 456 22.85 -15.45 3.63
N VAL A 457 22.18 -14.86 4.60
CA VAL A 457 20.73 -14.67 4.59
C VAL A 457 20.40 -13.19 4.80
N HIS A 458 19.51 -12.68 3.96
CA HIS A 458 18.79 -11.45 4.23
C HIS A 458 17.35 -11.77 4.61
N LEU A 459 16.89 -11.20 5.72
CA LEU A 459 15.52 -11.27 6.20
C LEU A 459 14.98 -9.85 6.34
N GLY A 460 13.76 -9.59 5.85
CA GLY A 460 13.19 -8.24 5.87
C GLY A 460 11.71 -8.19 6.20
N THR A 461 11.27 -7.02 6.67
CA THR A 461 9.85 -6.70 6.85
C THR A 461 9.23 -6.19 5.55
N GLY A 462 10.04 -5.57 4.67
CA GLY A 462 9.66 -4.91 3.42
C GLY A 462 9.97 -5.71 2.16
N ASN A 463 9.27 -5.38 1.07
CA ASN A 463 9.46 -6.02 -0.22
C ASN A 463 10.84 -5.71 -0.83
N TYR A 464 11.32 -6.60 -1.69
CA TYR A 464 12.51 -6.38 -2.53
C TYR A 464 12.21 -5.42 -3.68
N ASN A 465 11.95 -4.15 -3.34
CA ASN A 465 11.56 -3.11 -4.28
C ASN A 465 12.29 -1.80 -3.92
N ASP A 466 13.30 -1.46 -4.71
CA ASP A 466 14.18 -0.30 -4.53
C ASP A 466 13.45 1.04 -4.61
N SER A 467 12.34 1.10 -5.33
CA SER A 467 11.51 2.31 -5.43
C SER A 467 10.68 2.54 -4.17
N THR A 468 10.00 1.49 -3.66
CA THR A 468 9.18 1.61 -2.44
C THR A 468 10.05 1.70 -1.19
N ALA A 469 11.27 1.14 -1.18
CA ALA A 469 12.22 1.25 -0.08
C ALA A 469 12.65 2.69 0.24
N LYS A 470 12.41 3.64 -0.66
CA LYS A 470 12.62 5.09 -0.43
C LYS A 470 11.44 5.79 0.24
N LEU A 471 10.29 5.12 0.34
CA LEU A 471 9.02 5.69 0.79
C LEU A 471 8.42 4.95 2.00
N TYR A 472 8.79 3.68 2.21
CA TYR A 472 8.25 2.81 3.25
C TYR A 472 9.29 2.62 4.36
N THR A 473 8.85 2.70 5.61
CA THR A 473 9.72 2.35 6.72
C THR A 473 9.74 0.84 6.88
N ASP A 474 10.91 0.25 6.71
CA ASP A 474 11.09 -1.19 6.84
C ASP A 474 12.44 -1.52 7.51
N CYS A 475 12.50 -2.68 8.15
CA CYS A 475 13.71 -3.19 8.76
C CYS A 475 14.16 -4.48 8.08
N GLY A 476 15.48 -4.68 8.03
CA GLY A 476 16.08 -5.90 7.54
C GLY A 476 17.30 -6.30 8.35
N ILE A 477 17.69 -7.57 8.25
CA ILE A 477 18.92 -8.10 8.85
C ILE A 477 19.68 -8.91 7.82
N PHE A 478 20.97 -8.67 7.71
CA PHE A 478 21.91 -9.63 7.12
C PHE A 478 22.54 -10.47 8.21
N THR A 479 22.64 -11.77 7.97
CA THR A 479 23.26 -12.72 8.90
C THR A 479 23.91 -13.88 8.14
N CYS A 480 24.93 -14.49 8.73
CA CYS A 480 25.46 -15.78 8.31
C CYS A 480 25.47 -16.82 9.45
N LYS A 481 24.60 -16.62 10.46
CA LYS A 481 24.41 -17.60 11.53
C LYS A 481 23.91 -18.92 10.97
N GLU A 482 24.54 -20.02 11.36
CA GLU A 482 24.23 -21.35 10.82
C GLU A 482 22.79 -21.75 11.05
N SER A 483 22.24 -21.55 12.27
CA SER A 483 20.86 -21.84 12.63
C SER A 483 19.84 -21.15 11.71
N ILE A 484 20.07 -19.86 11.38
CA ILE A 484 19.21 -19.13 10.44
C ILE A 484 19.44 -19.60 9.00
N GLY A 485 20.67 -19.93 8.62
CA GLY A 485 21.02 -20.45 7.30
C GLY A 485 20.39 -21.82 7.00
N GLU A 486 20.33 -22.69 8.00
CA GLU A 486 19.64 -23.99 7.92
C GLU A 486 18.13 -23.80 7.75
N ASP A 487 17.52 -22.95 8.58
CA ASP A 487 16.10 -22.62 8.49
C ASP A 487 15.78 -21.97 7.14
N ALA A 488 16.60 -21.07 6.64
CA ALA A 488 16.43 -20.46 5.32
C ALA A 488 16.46 -21.51 4.19
N THR A 489 17.35 -22.50 4.30
CA THR A 489 17.38 -23.63 3.37
C THR A 489 16.10 -24.45 3.44
N ALA A 490 15.62 -24.74 4.66
CA ALA A 490 14.37 -25.47 4.89
C ALA A 490 13.15 -24.70 4.35
N VAL A 491 13.11 -23.37 4.50
CA VAL A 491 12.06 -22.51 3.90
C VAL A 491 12.00 -22.71 2.39
N PHE A 492 13.12 -22.62 1.68
CA PHE A 492 13.11 -22.79 0.23
C PHE A 492 12.78 -24.22 -0.20
N ASN A 493 13.20 -25.24 0.55
CA ASN A 493 12.82 -26.64 0.28
C ASN A 493 11.31 -26.85 0.48
N MET A 494 10.71 -26.23 1.50
CA MET A 494 9.26 -26.23 1.70
C MET A 494 8.52 -25.55 0.55
N LEU A 495 9.03 -24.39 0.09
CA LEU A 495 8.42 -23.62 -0.98
C LEU A 495 8.54 -24.28 -2.36
N SER A 496 9.59 -25.08 -2.59
CA SER A 496 9.87 -25.69 -3.90
C SER A 496 9.47 -27.17 -4.00
N GLY A 497 9.45 -27.89 -2.91
CA GLY A 497 9.33 -29.34 -2.93
C GLY A 497 8.29 -29.93 -1.99
N TYR A 498 7.42 -29.13 -1.36
CA TYR A 498 6.43 -29.58 -0.37
C TYR A 498 7.05 -30.38 0.79
N SER A 499 8.32 -30.08 1.11
CA SER A 499 9.06 -30.73 2.18
C SER A 499 8.87 -29.96 3.47
N GLU A 500 8.17 -30.52 4.45
CA GLU A 500 8.03 -29.92 5.77
C GLU A 500 9.23 -30.29 6.64
N PRO A 501 9.92 -29.29 7.26
CA PRO A 501 11.00 -29.57 8.19
C PRO A 501 10.45 -30.14 9.51
N LEU A 502 11.22 -31.02 10.15
CA LEU A 502 10.86 -31.62 11.45
C LEU A 502 10.81 -30.58 12.58
N ALA A 503 11.64 -29.55 12.52
CA ALA A 503 11.72 -28.45 13.48
C ALA A 503 12.33 -27.21 12.84
N TRP A 504 12.11 -26.06 13.47
CA TRP A 504 12.72 -24.78 13.16
C TRP A 504 13.70 -24.41 14.29
N ASN A 505 14.86 -23.88 13.94
CA ASN A 505 15.83 -23.41 14.93
C ASN A 505 15.42 -22.02 15.46
N GLU A 506 15.27 -21.03 14.58
CA GLU A 506 15.05 -19.61 14.90
C GLU A 506 13.82 -19.05 14.19
N LEU A 507 13.61 -19.39 12.92
CA LEU A 507 12.53 -18.84 12.11
C LEU A 507 11.17 -19.41 12.54
N VAL A 508 10.14 -18.58 12.43
CA VAL A 508 8.76 -19.03 12.68
C VAL A 508 7.89 -18.66 11.49
N LEU A 509 7.23 -19.65 10.91
CA LEU A 509 6.48 -19.50 9.68
C LEU A 509 4.96 -19.58 9.91
N ALA A 510 4.23 -18.78 9.14
CA ALA A 510 2.83 -19.01 8.86
C ALA A 510 2.72 -19.88 7.58
N PRO A 511 1.60 -20.67 7.42
CA PRO A 511 0.40 -20.64 8.25
C PRO A 511 0.43 -21.50 9.51
N TYR A 512 1.38 -22.40 9.71
CA TYR A 512 1.23 -23.48 10.69
C TYR A 512 1.70 -23.13 12.10
N TRP A 513 2.77 -22.36 12.27
CA TRP A 513 3.45 -22.20 13.59
C TRP A 513 3.35 -20.79 14.17
N LEU A 514 3.13 -19.77 13.34
CA LEU A 514 3.32 -18.38 13.76
C LEU A 514 2.27 -17.91 14.77
N ARG A 515 0.98 -18.25 14.57
CA ARG A 515 -0.08 -17.88 15.53
C ARG A 515 0.21 -18.47 16.90
N ASP A 516 0.55 -19.74 16.98
CA ASP A 516 0.81 -20.44 18.23
C ASP A 516 2.04 -19.88 18.95
N LYS A 517 3.07 -19.46 18.20
CA LYS A 517 4.23 -18.77 18.78
C LYS A 517 3.81 -17.47 19.46
N PHE A 518 3.02 -16.62 18.80
CA PHE A 518 2.56 -15.36 19.40
C PHE A 518 1.63 -15.60 20.59
N LEU A 519 0.70 -16.54 20.52
CA LEU A 519 -0.16 -16.90 21.65
C LEU A 519 0.63 -17.39 22.85
N ARG A 520 1.69 -18.18 22.64
CA ARG A 520 2.59 -18.61 23.72
C ARG A 520 3.36 -17.44 24.35
N LEU A 521 3.86 -16.50 23.54
CA LEU A 521 4.59 -15.33 24.02
C LEU A 521 3.67 -14.41 24.85
N ILE A 522 2.45 -14.13 24.35
CA ILE A 522 1.44 -13.34 25.07
C ILE A 522 1.02 -14.06 26.36
N GLY A 523 0.78 -15.37 26.28
CA GLY A 523 0.41 -16.18 27.45
C GLY A 523 1.52 -16.24 28.52
N ARG A 524 2.80 -16.18 28.12
CA ARG A 524 3.92 -16.08 29.04
C ARG A 524 3.89 -14.75 29.81
N GLU A 525 3.70 -13.63 29.14
CA GLU A 525 3.57 -12.31 29.79
C GLU A 525 2.34 -12.29 30.72
N THR A 526 1.22 -12.87 30.29
CA THR A 526 0.01 -13.04 31.10
C THR A 526 0.29 -13.80 32.41
N LYS A 527 1.05 -14.91 32.30
CA LYS A 527 1.45 -15.71 33.45
C LYS A 527 2.37 -14.94 34.39
N ASN A 528 3.34 -14.19 33.85
CA ASN A 528 4.25 -13.35 34.62
C ASN A 528 3.47 -12.29 35.41
N ALA A 529 2.55 -11.58 34.79
CA ALA A 529 1.70 -10.59 35.45
C ALA A 529 0.84 -11.19 36.57
N ARG A 530 0.22 -12.36 36.35
CA ARG A 530 -0.55 -13.08 37.39
C ARG A 530 0.29 -13.52 38.59
N GLN A 531 1.58 -13.67 38.39
CA GLN A 531 2.53 -13.99 39.45
C GLN A 531 3.12 -12.72 40.14
N GLY A 532 2.59 -11.53 39.81
CA GLY A 532 3.06 -10.25 40.38
C GLY A 532 4.42 -9.79 39.80
N ARG A 533 4.90 -10.41 38.72
CA ARG A 533 6.11 -10.00 37.99
C ARG A 533 5.80 -8.93 36.98
N GLU A 534 6.79 -8.07 36.69
CA GLU A 534 6.67 -7.12 35.60
C GLU A 534 6.45 -7.83 34.25
N ALA A 535 5.49 -7.35 33.47
CA ALA A 535 5.17 -7.91 32.18
C ALA A 535 4.77 -6.80 31.20
N ARG A 536 5.35 -6.83 30.01
CA ARG A 536 5.12 -5.81 28.98
C ARG A 536 5.18 -6.40 27.58
N ILE A 537 4.26 -5.90 26.73
CA ILE A 537 4.24 -6.19 25.29
C ILE A 537 4.26 -4.86 24.54
N VAL A 538 5.15 -4.74 23.55
CA VAL A 538 5.10 -3.65 22.57
C VAL A 538 5.08 -4.28 21.18
N ALA A 539 4.11 -3.90 20.35
CA ALA A 539 4.00 -4.46 19.00
C ALA A 539 3.69 -3.38 17.98
N LYS A 540 4.53 -3.31 16.95
CA LYS A 540 4.33 -2.49 15.76
C LYS A 540 3.91 -3.36 14.58
N MET A 541 2.85 -2.94 13.87
CA MET A 541 2.33 -3.65 12.69
C MET A 541 1.45 -2.74 11.84
N ASN A 542 1.07 -3.23 10.65
CA ASN A 542 0.14 -2.45 9.81
C ASN A 542 -1.32 -2.70 10.18
N SER A 543 -1.68 -3.90 10.62
CA SER A 543 -3.08 -4.24 10.93
C SER A 543 -3.18 -5.29 12.04
N LEU A 544 -4.18 -5.11 12.90
CA LEU A 544 -4.54 -6.01 14.01
C LEU A 544 -6.01 -6.39 13.90
N CYS A 545 -6.32 -7.61 13.45
CA CYS A 545 -7.70 -8.10 13.35
C CYS A 545 -7.85 -9.63 13.53
N ASP A 546 -6.81 -10.33 14.03
CA ASP A 546 -6.95 -11.74 14.39
C ASP A 546 -7.70 -11.88 15.73
N PRO A 547 -8.88 -12.56 15.75
CA PRO A 547 -9.69 -12.64 16.95
C PRO A 547 -9.01 -13.42 18.09
N GLY A 548 -8.18 -14.41 17.76
CA GLY A 548 -7.45 -15.20 18.77
C GLY A 548 -6.36 -14.39 19.44
N ILE A 549 -5.59 -13.64 18.67
CA ILE A 549 -4.56 -12.74 19.21
C ILE A 549 -5.19 -11.60 20.03
N ILE A 550 -6.27 -10.97 19.53
CA ILE A 550 -6.94 -9.88 20.26
C ILE A 550 -7.50 -10.39 21.60
N ALA A 551 -8.16 -11.55 21.63
CA ALA A 551 -8.66 -12.14 22.87
C ALA A 551 -7.51 -12.43 23.86
N ALA A 552 -6.36 -12.93 23.40
CA ALA A 552 -5.18 -13.15 24.24
C ALA A 552 -4.59 -11.83 24.79
N LEU A 553 -4.60 -10.74 24.01
CA LEU A 553 -4.19 -9.41 24.46
C LEU A 553 -5.15 -8.85 25.52
N TYR A 554 -6.46 -9.06 25.37
CA TYR A 554 -7.45 -8.70 26.39
C TYR A 554 -7.25 -9.46 27.70
N GLU A 555 -7.01 -10.78 27.62
CA GLU A 555 -6.69 -11.60 28.81
C GLU A 555 -5.40 -11.13 29.48
N ALA A 556 -4.39 -10.79 28.69
CA ALA A 556 -3.12 -10.26 29.20
C ALA A 556 -3.33 -8.91 29.89
N SER A 557 -4.06 -7.98 29.29
CA SER A 557 -4.40 -6.68 29.87
C SER A 557 -5.18 -6.83 31.18
N ALA A 558 -6.23 -7.65 31.17
CA ALA A 558 -7.03 -7.97 32.37
C ALA A 558 -6.18 -8.60 33.50
N SER A 559 -5.06 -9.23 33.17
CA SER A 559 -4.10 -9.78 34.13
C SER A 559 -3.02 -8.82 34.58
N GLY A 560 -3.01 -7.57 34.09
CA GLY A 560 -2.06 -6.51 34.48
C GLY A 560 -0.86 -6.33 33.54
N VAL A 561 -0.80 -6.99 32.39
CA VAL A 561 0.25 -6.76 31.39
C VAL A 561 0.08 -5.38 30.76
N LYS A 562 1.15 -4.57 30.74
CA LYS A 562 1.17 -3.29 30.01
C LYS A 562 1.40 -3.55 28.53
N ILE A 563 0.49 -3.07 27.67
CA ILE A 563 0.49 -3.34 26.25
C ILE A 563 0.45 -2.03 25.46
N ASP A 564 1.50 -1.78 24.67
CA ASP A 564 1.60 -0.62 23.79
C ASP A 564 1.61 -1.09 22.33
N LEU A 565 0.62 -0.68 21.54
CA LEU A 565 0.47 -1.10 20.16
C LEU A 565 0.63 0.09 19.21
N ILE A 566 1.47 -0.08 18.18
CA ILE A 566 1.64 0.88 17.08
C ILE A 566 1.03 0.25 15.83
N VAL A 567 -0.23 0.60 15.53
CA VAL A 567 -0.99 0.03 14.43
C VAL A 567 -1.33 1.10 13.41
N ARG A 568 -0.66 1.06 12.26
CA ARG A 568 -0.82 2.09 11.23
C ARG A 568 -2.25 2.18 10.68
N GLY A 569 -2.83 1.05 10.34
CA GLY A 569 -4.10 0.97 9.59
C GLY A 569 -5.24 0.39 10.41
N ILE A 570 -5.70 -0.80 10.01
CA ILE A 570 -6.85 -1.48 10.60
C ILE A 570 -6.52 -1.97 12.01
N CYS A 571 -7.39 -1.65 12.97
CA CYS A 571 -7.34 -2.18 14.32
C CYS A 571 -8.75 -2.57 14.76
N CYS A 572 -9.00 -3.87 14.92
CA CYS A 572 -10.27 -4.39 15.39
C CYS A 572 -10.34 -4.48 16.94
N LEU A 573 -9.23 -4.22 17.63
CA LEU A 573 -9.17 -4.13 19.10
C LEU A 573 -9.73 -2.79 19.57
N ARG A 574 -10.49 -2.77 20.65
CA ARG A 574 -10.98 -1.55 21.32
C ARG A 574 -10.24 -1.35 22.64
N VAL A 575 -9.89 -0.10 22.93
CA VAL A 575 -9.18 0.29 24.16
C VAL A 575 -10.12 0.84 25.22
N GLY A 576 -9.66 0.90 26.47
CA GLY A 576 -10.37 1.56 27.56
C GLY A 576 -11.64 0.86 28.05
N ILE A 577 -11.81 -0.42 27.75
CA ILE A 577 -12.94 -1.24 28.24
C ILE A 577 -12.60 -1.70 29.66
N PRO A 578 -13.41 -1.34 30.68
CA PRO A 578 -13.17 -1.70 32.07
C PRO A 578 -13.03 -3.22 32.28
N GLY A 579 -11.97 -3.64 32.95
CA GLY A 579 -11.65 -5.05 33.22
C GLY A 579 -11.18 -5.85 32.01
N VAL A 580 -11.05 -5.23 30.81
CA VAL A 580 -10.68 -5.91 29.57
C VAL A 580 -9.45 -5.28 28.93
N SER A 581 -9.48 -3.99 28.61
CA SER A 581 -8.43 -3.32 27.83
C SER A 581 -7.89 -2.04 28.44
N GLU A 582 -7.98 -1.91 29.77
CA GLU A 582 -7.50 -0.73 30.52
C GLU A 582 -5.98 -0.54 30.42
N ASN A 583 -5.23 -1.64 30.27
CA ASN A 583 -3.78 -1.63 30.16
C ASN A 583 -3.28 -1.65 28.71
N ILE A 584 -4.17 -1.44 27.74
CA ILE A 584 -3.80 -1.38 26.32
C ILE A 584 -3.87 0.04 25.81
N SER A 585 -2.78 0.51 25.21
CA SER A 585 -2.76 1.73 24.40
C SER A 585 -2.53 1.40 22.93
N VAL A 586 -3.22 2.10 22.03
CA VAL A 586 -3.05 1.96 20.59
C VAL A 586 -2.77 3.32 19.97
N ARG A 587 -1.73 3.41 19.17
CA ARG A 587 -1.43 4.58 18.37
C ARG A 587 -1.24 4.26 16.90
N SER A 588 -1.46 5.26 16.06
CA SER A 588 -1.26 5.20 14.61
C SER A 588 -0.41 6.39 14.17
N ILE A 589 0.62 6.14 13.37
CA ILE A 589 1.48 7.16 12.79
C ILE A 589 1.23 7.22 11.29
N VAL A 590 0.88 8.41 10.80
CA VAL A 590 0.77 8.73 9.37
C VAL A 590 1.66 9.95 9.13
N GLY A 591 2.70 9.78 8.33
CA GLY A 591 3.71 10.81 8.09
C GLY A 591 4.18 10.87 6.64
N ASN A 592 5.39 11.40 6.44
CA ASN A 592 6.00 11.52 5.13
C ASN A 592 6.33 10.15 4.53
N PHE A 593 6.78 9.21 5.37
CA PHE A 593 7.02 7.82 4.99
C PHE A 593 5.87 6.94 5.47
N LEU A 594 5.62 5.86 4.74
CA LEU A 594 4.59 4.90 5.10
C LEU A 594 5.14 3.92 6.14
N GLU A 595 4.60 3.94 7.35
CA GLU A 595 4.94 2.99 8.39
C GLU A 595 4.58 1.57 7.97
N HIS A 596 5.59 0.70 7.82
CA HIS A 596 5.40 -0.63 7.23
C HIS A 596 6.11 -1.75 7.99
N SER A 597 7.16 -1.46 8.76
CA SER A 597 7.88 -2.47 9.54
C SER A 597 6.98 -3.15 10.58
N ARG A 598 7.33 -4.39 10.93
CA ARG A 598 6.70 -5.15 12.00
C ARG A 598 7.78 -5.53 12.98
N ILE A 599 7.60 -5.09 14.24
CA ILE A 599 8.52 -5.33 15.35
C ILE A 599 7.70 -5.72 16.57
N PHE A 600 8.06 -6.81 17.24
CA PHE A 600 7.33 -7.37 18.37
C PHE A 600 8.29 -7.53 19.55
N TYR A 601 7.96 -6.94 20.68
CA TYR A 601 8.73 -6.99 21.90
C TYR A 601 7.94 -7.63 23.03
N PHE A 602 8.60 -8.54 23.75
CA PHE A 602 8.08 -9.19 24.96
C PHE A 602 9.11 -9.07 26.08
N TYR A 603 8.70 -8.60 27.25
CA TYR A 603 9.60 -8.29 28.36
C TYR A 603 10.25 -9.53 28.99
N ASN A 604 9.51 -10.65 29.03
CA ASN A 604 10.03 -11.95 29.46
C ASN A 604 10.80 -11.92 30.78
N ASP A 605 10.20 -11.33 31.82
CA ASP A 605 10.77 -11.31 33.18
C ASP A 605 12.22 -10.74 33.25
N GLY A 606 12.48 -9.67 32.48
CA GLY A 606 13.79 -9.02 32.42
C GLY A 606 14.78 -9.59 31.41
N ASN A 607 14.39 -10.60 30.61
CA ASN A 607 15.18 -11.14 29.50
C ASN A 607 14.43 -10.88 28.17
N PRO A 608 14.47 -9.68 27.64
CA PRO A 608 13.61 -9.25 26.56
C PRO A 608 13.88 -10.00 25.26
N GLU A 609 12.80 -10.37 24.58
CA GLU A 609 12.83 -10.94 23.23
C GLU A 609 12.23 -9.97 22.22
N VAL A 610 12.92 -9.78 21.12
CA VAL A 610 12.50 -8.94 19.99
C VAL A 610 12.41 -9.79 18.73
N PHE A 611 11.31 -9.65 18.03
CA PHE A 611 11.07 -10.32 16.75
C PHE A 611 10.73 -9.28 15.68
N MET A 612 11.14 -9.56 14.44
CA MET A 612 10.73 -8.81 13.26
C MET A 612 10.19 -9.76 12.20
N GLY A 613 9.44 -9.23 11.23
CA GLY A 613 8.97 -10.09 10.16
C GLY A 613 7.99 -9.46 9.18
N SER A 614 7.43 -10.31 8.34
CA SER A 614 6.52 -9.90 7.27
C SER A 614 5.04 -9.92 7.68
N ALA A 615 4.69 -10.56 8.80
CA ALA A 615 3.31 -10.80 9.20
C ALA A 615 2.71 -9.68 10.05
N ASP A 616 1.49 -9.28 9.70
CA ASP A 616 0.58 -8.59 10.60
C ASP A 616 -0.25 -9.60 11.41
N TRP A 617 -0.84 -9.20 12.53
CA TRP A 617 -1.77 -10.03 13.30
C TRP A 617 -3.16 -10.04 12.67
N MET A 618 -3.24 -10.69 11.50
CA MET A 618 -4.45 -10.84 10.70
C MET A 618 -4.69 -12.31 10.33
N PRO A 619 -5.95 -12.79 10.27
CA PRO A 619 -6.25 -14.17 9.88
C PRO A 619 -5.61 -14.55 8.53
N ARG A 620 -5.69 -13.67 7.53
CA ARG A 620 -5.08 -13.95 6.21
C ARG A 620 -3.56 -14.12 6.26
N ASN A 621 -2.84 -13.41 7.16
CA ASN A 621 -1.39 -13.54 7.31
C ASN A 621 -1.04 -14.83 8.06
N LEU A 622 -1.85 -15.17 9.07
CA LEU A 622 -1.58 -16.29 9.96
C LEU A 622 -2.09 -17.64 9.42
N ASP A 623 -3.05 -17.64 8.47
CA ASP A 623 -3.71 -18.86 7.97
C ASP A 623 -3.56 -19.11 6.47
N ARG A 624 -3.36 -18.06 5.65
CA ARG A 624 -3.44 -18.14 4.19
C ARG A 624 -2.25 -17.55 3.46
N ARG A 625 -1.17 -17.26 4.19
CA ARG A 625 0.07 -16.73 3.61
C ARG A 625 1.28 -17.45 4.16
N VAL A 626 2.31 -17.55 3.34
CA VAL A 626 3.64 -17.85 3.83
C VAL A 626 4.27 -16.54 4.31
N GLU A 627 4.40 -16.42 5.62
CA GLU A 627 5.04 -15.30 6.30
C GLU A 627 6.21 -15.82 7.12
N ILE A 628 7.20 -14.98 7.37
CA ILE A 628 8.33 -15.29 8.23
C ILE A 628 8.42 -14.24 9.32
N VAL A 629 8.61 -14.71 10.55
CA VAL A 629 9.02 -13.91 11.71
C VAL A 629 10.30 -14.51 12.24
N PHE A 630 11.26 -13.68 12.57
CA PHE A 630 12.60 -14.03 13.01
C PHE A 630 13.01 -13.26 14.25
N PRO A 631 13.79 -13.87 15.18
CA PRO A 631 14.30 -13.18 16.35
C PRO A 631 15.44 -12.25 15.97
N VAL A 632 15.56 -11.15 16.70
CA VAL A 632 16.74 -10.28 16.70
C VAL A 632 17.67 -10.81 17.80
N ILE A 633 18.69 -11.57 17.42
CA ILE A 633 19.51 -12.35 18.38
C ILE A 633 20.58 -11.48 19.04
N GLU A 634 21.32 -10.68 18.25
CA GLU A 634 22.41 -9.87 18.78
C GLU A 634 21.90 -8.68 19.60
N GLU A 635 22.48 -8.49 20.79
CA GLU A 635 22.03 -7.44 21.74
C GLU A 635 22.08 -6.05 21.13
N LYS A 636 23.18 -5.74 20.41
CA LYS A 636 23.33 -4.46 19.69
C LYS A 636 22.20 -4.22 18.68
N LEU A 637 21.72 -5.25 18.00
CA LEU A 637 20.62 -5.14 17.05
C LEU A 637 19.26 -5.07 17.74
N LYS A 638 19.09 -5.76 18.87
CA LYS A 638 17.91 -5.60 19.73
C LYS A 638 17.76 -4.15 20.19
N GLU A 639 18.87 -3.52 20.65
CA GLU A 639 18.89 -2.13 21.04
C GLU A 639 18.40 -1.21 19.90
N LYS A 640 18.87 -1.44 18.65
CA LYS A 640 18.40 -0.69 17.49
C LYS A 640 16.88 -0.87 17.26
N ALA A 641 16.37 -2.09 17.34
CA ALA A 641 14.94 -2.37 17.16
C ALA A 641 14.08 -1.78 18.30
N LEU A 642 14.57 -1.84 19.55
CA LEU A 642 13.93 -1.24 20.70
C LEU A 642 13.91 0.28 20.62
N HIS A 643 14.99 0.90 20.13
CA HIS A 643 15.06 2.33 19.89
C HIS A 643 13.99 2.80 18.92
N ILE A 644 13.75 2.06 17.84
CA ILE A 644 12.68 2.36 16.88
C ILE A 644 11.32 2.38 17.60
N LEU A 645 11.00 1.33 18.36
CA LEU A 645 9.75 1.27 19.13
C LEU A 645 9.62 2.41 20.13
N HIS A 646 10.70 2.73 20.82
CA HIS A 646 10.72 3.79 21.84
C HIS A 646 10.45 5.17 21.23
N VAL A 647 11.16 5.54 20.17
CA VAL A 647 10.98 6.82 19.49
C VAL A 647 9.57 6.96 18.89
N GLU A 648 9.02 5.89 18.32
CA GLU A 648 7.65 5.91 17.80
C GLU A 648 6.60 5.98 18.93
N LEU A 649 6.86 5.41 20.10
CA LEU A 649 6.01 5.55 21.28
C LEU A 649 6.07 6.95 21.88
N GLU A 650 7.14 7.69 21.68
CA GLU A 650 7.28 9.08 22.10
C GLU A 650 6.78 10.11 21.08
N ASP A 651 6.53 9.69 19.82
CA ASP A 651 6.03 10.59 18.78
C ASP A 651 4.74 11.29 19.25
N ASN A 652 4.79 12.61 19.31
CA ASN A 652 3.66 13.47 19.68
C ASN A 652 3.28 14.46 18.56
N VAL A 653 3.98 14.39 17.42
CA VAL A 653 3.72 15.26 16.26
C VAL A 653 2.80 14.59 15.26
N LYS A 654 3.08 13.34 14.90
CA LYS A 654 2.34 12.56 13.90
C LYS A 654 1.45 11.48 14.52
N ALA A 655 1.78 10.98 15.69
CA ALA A 655 0.99 9.96 16.34
C ALA A 655 -0.42 10.45 16.70
N ARG A 656 -1.38 9.57 16.55
CA ARG A 656 -2.76 9.69 17.02
C ARG A 656 -3.08 8.51 17.90
N VAL A 657 -3.71 8.76 19.02
CA VAL A 657 -4.05 7.73 20.02
C VAL A 657 -5.51 7.35 19.87
N MET A 658 -5.77 6.05 19.86
CA MET A 658 -7.13 5.51 19.83
C MET A 658 -7.86 5.84 21.12
N GLN A 659 -9.12 6.26 21.00
CA GLN A 659 -10.03 6.52 22.10
C GLN A 659 -10.99 5.31 22.31
N PRO A 660 -11.63 5.20 23.48
CA PRO A 660 -12.56 4.09 23.77
C PRO A 660 -13.71 3.94 22.76
N ASP A 661 -14.13 5.01 22.09
CA ASP A 661 -15.14 5.00 21.01
C ASP A 661 -14.58 4.56 19.65
N GLY A 662 -13.27 4.24 19.59
CA GLY A 662 -12.56 3.83 18.38
C GLY A 662 -12.17 4.98 17.46
N THR A 663 -12.34 6.24 17.87
CA THR A 663 -11.77 7.42 17.17
C THR A 663 -10.30 7.57 17.49
N TYR A 664 -9.60 8.42 16.73
CA TYR A 664 -8.18 8.68 16.92
C TYR A 664 -7.92 10.17 17.08
N GLU A 665 -7.29 10.55 18.18
CA GLU A 665 -7.00 11.93 18.50
C GLU A 665 -5.50 12.23 18.46
N LYS A 666 -5.14 13.45 18.07
CA LYS A 666 -3.77 13.97 18.17
C LYS A 666 -3.41 14.18 19.64
N LEU A 667 -2.16 13.89 19.96
CA LEU A 667 -1.63 14.16 21.31
C LEU A 667 -1.54 15.66 21.58
N ASP A 668 -1.77 16.07 22.83
CA ASP A 668 -1.53 17.44 23.27
C ASP A 668 -0.01 17.72 23.35
N LYS A 669 0.43 18.71 22.58
CA LYS A 669 1.84 19.09 22.43
C LYS A 669 2.27 20.23 23.33
N ARG A 670 1.32 20.88 24.03
CA ARG A 670 1.60 22.10 24.84
C ARG A 670 2.55 21.79 25.96
N GLY A 671 3.66 22.53 26.03
CA GLY A 671 4.68 22.38 27.07
C GLY A 671 5.55 21.11 26.97
N LYS A 672 5.47 20.38 25.84
CA LYS A 672 6.25 19.15 25.59
C LYS A 672 7.31 19.38 24.52
N VAL A 673 8.39 18.64 24.58
CA VAL A 673 9.35 18.52 23.49
C VAL A 673 8.64 17.89 22.31
N LEU A 674 8.78 18.47 21.12
CA LEU A 674 8.17 17.96 19.91
C LEU A 674 9.03 16.80 19.35
N ILE A 675 8.45 15.63 19.26
CA ILE A 675 9.09 14.43 18.71
C ILE A 675 8.28 13.99 17.48
N ASN A 676 8.91 14.10 16.31
CA ASN A 676 8.47 13.48 15.06
C ASN A 676 9.43 12.32 14.78
N SER A 677 8.97 11.11 14.96
CA SER A 677 9.81 9.91 14.85
C SER A 677 10.55 9.82 13.51
N GLN A 678 9.87 10.11 12.41
CA GLN A 678 10.47 10.04 11.07
C GLN A 678 11.56 11.10 10.85
N GLU A 679 11.36 12.32 11.33
CA GLU A 679 12.39 13.37 11.28
C GLU A 679 13.59 13.05 12.16
N GLN A 680 13.33 12.49 13.35
CA GLN A 680 14.39 12.05 14.27
C GLN A 680 15.25 10.97 13.63
N PHE A 681 14.66 9.92 13.06
CA PHE A 681 15.43 8.87 12.36
C PHE A 681 16.19 9.39 11.14
N CYS A 682 15.65 10.37 10.42
CA CYS A 682 16.40 11.06 9.36
C CYS A 682 17.64 11.78 9.89
N ALA A 683 17.52 12.44 11.05
CA ALA A 683 18.63 13.16 11.69
C ALA A 683 19.67 12.19 12.24
N GLU A 684 19.25 11.12 12.91
CA GLU A 684 20.12 10.08 13.45
C GLU A 684 20.93 9.37 12.36
N ALA A 685 20.27 8.98 11.25
CA ALA A 685 20.96 8.36 10.13
C ALA A 685 22.01 9.28 9.48
N LYS A 686 21.71 10.58 9.37
CA LYS A 686 22.71 11.57 8.92
C LYS A 686 23.89 11.71 9.87
N ALA A 687 23.64 11.70 11.17
CA ALA A 687 24.68 11.84 12.18
C ALA A 687 25.58 10.60 12.30
N ALA A 688 25.05 9.43 11.93
CA ALA A 688 25.79 8.16 11.96
C ALA A 688 26.83 8.03 10.84
N VAL A 689 26.71 8.78 9.75
CA VAL A 689 27.68 8.79 8.67
C VAL A 689 28.78 9.81 8.98
N PRO A 690 30.06 9.41 9.05
CA PRO A 690 31.16 10.37 9.24
C PRO A 690 31.14 11.43 8.11
N ASP A 691 31.37 12.68 8.49
CA ASP A 691 31.49 13.79 7.52
C ASP A 691 32.48 13.39 6.40
N GLN A 692 31.93 13.03 5.27
CA GLN A 692 32.74 12.87 4.06
C GLN A 692 33.17 14.26 3.63
N ASN A 693 34.40 14.60 3.92
CA ASN A 693 35.02 15.84 3.48
C ASN A 693 34.73 16.06 1.98
N PRO A 694 34.11 17.18 1.54
CA PRO A 694 33.77 17.40 0.14
C PRO A 694 34.99 17.40 -0.82
N GLY A 695 36.22 17.37 -0.27
CA GLY A 695 37.45 17.37 -1.00
C GLY A 695 37.92 16.02 -1.57
N ASN A 696 37.30 14.89 -1.24
CA ASN A 696 37.77 13.57 -1.62
C ASN A 696 36.82 12.78 -2.54
N ASN A 697 35.91 13.45 -3.26
CA ASN A 697 35.19 12.85 -4.39
C ASN A 697 36.10 12.70 -5.63
N GLN A 698 37.29 12.14 -5.47
CA GLN A 698 37.99 11.55 -6.58
C GLN A 698 37.25 10.27 -6.95
N ARG A 699 36.55 10.31 -8.09
CA ARG A 699 36.09 9.10 -8.75
C ARG A 699 37.28 8.20 -8.95
N LEU A 700 37.42 7.13 -8.14
CA LEU A 700 38.40 6.11 -8.39
C LEU A 700 38.01 5.40 -9.69
N PHE A 701 38.64 5.78 -10.77
CA PHE A 701 38.55 5.03 -12.01
C PHE A 701 39.42 3.79 -11.84
N ILE A 702 38.80 2.64 -11.65
CA ILE A 702 39.49 1.34 -11.69
C ILE A 702 39.37 0.86 -13.12
N PRO A 703 40.46 0.85 -13.92
CA PRO A 703 40.42 0.27 -15.26
C PRO A 703 40.07 -1.22 -15.16
N ALA A 704 39.13 -1.69 -15.98
CA ALA A 704 38.92 -3.12 -16.13
C ALA A 704 40.19 -3.73 -16.76
N GLU A 705 40.72 -4.79 -16.16
CA GLU A 705 41.81 -5.55 -16.81
C GLU A 705 41.32 -6.09 -18.15
N PRO A 706 42.13 -6.05 -19.21
CA PRO A 706 41.75 -6.66 -20.48
C PRO A 706 41.53 -8.15 -20.26
N ALA A 707 40.41 -8.67 -20.76
CA ALA A 707 40.19 -10.11 -20.82
C ALA A 707 41.29 -10.74 -21.70
N GLU A 708 42.09 -11.67 -21.13
CA GLU A 708 42.98 -12.55 -21.88
C GLU A 708 42.17 -13.56 -22.72
#